data_a93f028582370c97ffd2022e8571ffbb
#
_entry.id   a93f028582370c97ffd2022e8571ffbb
#
_cell.length_a   1.000
_cell.length_b   1.000
_cell.length_c   1.000
_cell.angle_alpha   90.00
_cell.angle_beta   90.00
_cell.angle_gamma   90.00
#
_symmetry.space_group_name_H-M   'P 1'
#
loop_
_entity.id
_entity.type
_entity.pdbx_description
1 polymer ?
#
loop_
_entity_poly.entity_id
_entity_poly.type
_entity_poly.pdbx_seq_one_letter_code
_entity_poly.pdbx_strand_id
1 'polypeptide(L)'
;KEKTTKEDSPIYFEVENKKLQTGRIILNLSTLGQESIKLTWKSYSLKSSKATWSVVLQYRLSTKGEWKDVLDENNKPYTFTTRRRATTKEFSDVRLPQDCENKEHIQLSWRIYKIKGKGVNPAIQIKNIMVESKNDPYNGIASNIFVEMSKNGKTLSINELFFNHIPIPSIYPETIRMILSGKYIRNNVSLEIRGKDKDCFKLSSKSIDIKEGSQPFSVSYIPKKAGEHFAELVLNTSKLRQPLVIPLVASCSNTKSSDFIENKITDLYFPLTDKDLTFNFPVFSNRDYQFNLKLTQEELSLFDYNESVYTSIHITYKWYRKDLLLAEIEDEVNSLDYCVPLESPYKADRLEIVIFNSEKKEITDLYFGFPKIKRLVRSGDWSNPDVWEPKGEPTMEDFVYINNGCNVKVDCDAMCSMLFLGDSVNVEIEADRMFYVSGDIIYGNISYFTVHQQLLGENWNYLTSPINKTQAALFSMERNNNDTWLMQYNTGKKSKHGDYWSDYLTDPNFVLLPGKGYAVYTQSSLDVKYEGILCNSSTVFTLVENNNDKKNLVGNPFTAPLSSKKLFEEIDGKIQGNAIFLLDKENKVYNPIIVDPNETVLIPSLEAFFVETISDKSEITFKRQHQYIPKSGEQSFVNNNYLTLSAVVNKKTQYALIGMNIESKYGFDRYDAHKIFGTSEEVAEVYFIINGEELSVNTFPDYPASFDIGLYIGQSNEVELQLNNISVLPKNVLVLLEDKESNNFYNLCDSASVKAHFESGTTNNRYRIHFVKAKDIYDIHSDYSGVYIWQDNERILVYGDGVHKLQQVKIWDREHLHVDEREYDSGILIFEDNIEKGRYSIDLKIEEQWIEHYPIEVK
;
A
#
# COMPACT_ATOMS: atom_id res chain seq x y z
N LYS A 1 38.59 32.56 21.17
CA LYS A 1 37.79 31.92 22.23
C LYS A 1 37.08 30.74 21.57
N GLU A 2 37.43 29.53 21.98
CA GLU A 2 36.79 28.31 21.60
C GLU A 2 35.38 28.31 22.19
N LYS A 3 34.39 28.26 21.31
CA LYS A 3 33.11 27.71 21.66
C LYS A 3 32.96 26.44 20.84
N THR A 4 33.22 25.33 21.48
CA THR A 4 32.67 24.05 21.04
C THR A 4 31.17 24.11 21.27
N THR A 5 30.42 24.29 20.26
CA THR A 5 28.96 24.22 20.30
C THR A 5 28.49 23.02 19.49
N LYS A 6 27.51 22.36 20.07
CA LYS A 6 26.83 21.15 19.62
C LYS A 6 26.49 21.14 18.11
N GLU A 7 26.47 19.96 17.52
CA GLU A 7 26.12 19.71 16.12
C GLU A 7 24.77 20.32 15.68
N ASP A 8 23.90 20.65 16.63
CA ASP A 8 22.56 21.22 16.41
C ASP A 8 22.54 22.74 16.22
N SER A 9 23.65 23.41 16.44
CA SER A 9 23.70 24.86 16.19
C SER A 9 23.71 25.17 14.71
N PRO A 10 22.99 26.23 14.25
CA PRO A 10 22.96 26.59 12.83
C PRO A 10 24.34 26.91 12.27
N ILE A 11 25.29 27.34 13.11
CA ILE A 11 26.68 27.53 12.73
C ILE A 11 27.59 27.02 13.86
N TYR A 12 28.49 26.09 13.53
CA TYR A 12 29.47 25.59 14.49
C TYR A 12 30.86 25.44 13.87
N PHE A 13 31.86 25.24 14.70
CA PHE A 13 33.25 25.10 14.30
C PHE A 13 33.78 23.70 14.63
N GLU A 14 34.20 22.97 13.57
CA GLU A 14 34.81 21.65 13.72
C GLU A 14 36.33 21.73 13.57
N VAL A 15 37.06 21.15 14.50
CA VAL A 15 38.51 21.14 14.47
C VAL A 15 39.04 19.88 13.82
N GLU A 16 39.65 20.01 12.65
CA GLU A 16 40.30 18.87 11.97
C GLU A 16 41.65 18.51 12.58
N ASN A 17 42.43 19.50 12.99
CA ASN A 17 43.75 19.30 13.53
C ASN A 17 44.08 20.36 14.62
N LYS A 18 44.07 19.98 15.88
CA LYS A 18 44.32 20.90 17.03
C LYS A 18 45.73 21.52 16.99
N LYS A 19 46.78 20.78 16.61
CA LYS A 19 48.16 21.27 16.55
C LYS A 19 48.37 22.31 15.46
N LEU A 20 47.65 22.17 14.31
CA LEU A 20 47.74 23.09 13.17
C LEU A 20 46.64 24.12 13.18
N GLN A 21 45.71 24.06 14.13
CA GLN A 21 44.50 24.94 14.20
C GLN A 21 43.71 25.00 12.91
N THR A 22 43.65 23.88 12.18
CA THR A 22 42.86 23.71 10.98
C THR A 22 41.49 23.14 11.32
N GLY A 23 40.50 23.53 10.59
CA GLY A 23 39.12 23.04 10.79
C GLY A 23 38.12 23.64 9.83
N ARG A 24 36.86 23.53 10.18
CA ARG A 24 35.74 23.97 9.36
C ARG A 24 34.83 24.89 10.11
N ILE A 25 34.27 25.84 9.43
CA ILE A 25 33.05 26.55 9.86
C ILE A 25 31.92 25.86 9.13
N ILE A 26 30.97 25.29 9.83
CA ILE A 26 29.84 24.55 9.25
C ILE A 26 28.57 25.33 9.50
N LEU A 27 27.76 25.43 8.46
CA LEU A 27 26.44 26.02 8.47
C LEU A 27 25.42 24.91 8.13
N ASN A 28 24.51 24.65 9.05
CA ASN A 28 23.39 23.77 8.83
C ASN A 28 22.23 24.52 8.17
N LEU A 29 21.68 23.97 7.13
CA LEU A 29 20.56 24.56 6.38
C LEU A 29 19.51 23.52 6.08
N SER A 30 18.24 23.92 6.16
CA SER A 30 17.16 23.28 5.46
C SER A 30 16.91 24.01 4.15
N THR A 31 16.87 23.29 3.08
CA THR A 31 16.54 23.82 1.74
C THR A 31 15.21 23.27 1.24
N LEU A 32 14.39 22.77 2.15
CA LEU A 32 13.08 22.22 1.84
C LEU A 32 12.20 23.28 1.16
N GLY A 33 11.67 22.96 -0.03
CA GLY A 33 10.88 23.88 -0.83
C GLY A 33 11.67 25.06 -1.42
N GLN A 34 13.00 24.99 -1.41
CA GLN A 34 13.88 26.02 -1.96
C GLN A 34 14.61 25.50 -3.18
N GLU A 35 14.71 26.33 -4.21
CA GLU A 35 15.45 26.05 -5.43
C GLU A 35 16.33 27.23 -5.83
N SER A 36 17.23 27.00 -6.76
CA SER A 36 18.19 28.02 -7.27
C SER A 36 18.94 28.68 -6.12
N ILE A 37 19.46 27.89 -5.19
CA ILE A 37 20.09 28.38 -3.97
C ILE A 37 21.41 29.04 -4.29
N LYS A 38 21.57 30.28 -3.83
CA LYS A 38 22.76 31.10 -4.00
C LYS A 38 23.34 31.48 -2.66
N LEU A 39 24.66 31.55 -2.62
CA LEU A 39 25.41 31.90 -1.44
C LEU A 39 26.30 33.12 -1.73
N THR A 40 26.26 34.09 -0.83
CA THR A 40 27.14 35.25 -0.82
C THR A 40 27.88 35.34 0.50
N TRP A 41 29.18 35.59 0.49
CA TRP A 41 29.97 35.80 1.69
C TRP A 41 31.25 36.60 1.43
N LYS A 42 31.87 37.08 2.50
CA LYS A 42 33.18 37.77 2.43
C LYS A 42 34.22 37.01 3.26
N SER A 43 35.36 36.72 2.64
CA SER A 43 36.51 36.12 3.31
C SER A 43 37.57 37.20 3.56
N TYR A 44 38.01 37.32 4.80
CA TYR A 44 39.02 38.32 5.22
C TYR A 44 40.28 37.63 5.74
N SER A 45 41.42 38.18 5.40
CA SER A 45 42.69 37.93 6.08
C SER A 45 43.05 39.12 6.91
N LEU A 46 43.03 38.99 8.26
CA LEU A 46 43.16 40.07 9.22
C LEU A 46 44.62 40.56 9.45
N LYS A 47 45.62 39.73 9.20
CA LYS A 47 47.03 40.03 9.38
C LYS A 47 47.91 39.30 8.39
N SER A 48 49.07 39.83 8.12
CA SER A 48 50.12 39.13 7.39
C SER A 48 50.57 37.92 8.21
N SER A 49 50.26 36.75 7.75
CA SER A 49 50.67 35.50 8.38
C SER A 49 52.01 35.03 7.78
N LYS A 50 52.90 34.51 8.60
CA LYS A 50 54.14 33.83 8.14
C LYS A 50 53.80 32.50 7.40
N ALA A 51 52.51 32.11 7.38
CA ALA A 51 51.98 30.97 6.68
C ALA A 51 50.92 31.40 5.68
N THR A 52 50.78 30.63 4.57
CA THR A 52 49.71 30.77 3.58
C THR A 52 48.62 29.80 3.93
N TRP A 53 47.41 30.31 4.04
CA TRP A 53 46.23 29.54 4.35
C TRP A 53 45.24 29.65 3.19
N SER A 54 44.42 28.62 3.06
CA SER A 54 43.30 28.64 2.12
C SER A 54 42.00 28.27 2.81
N VAL A 55 40.91 28.77 2.25
CA VAL A 55 39.54 28.40 2.61
C VAL A 55 38.87 27.91 1.34
N VAL A 56 38.21 26.80 1.40
CA VAL A 56 37.41 26.24 0.31
C VAL A 56 35.98 26.04 0.77
N LEU A 57 35.03 26.39 -0.08
CA LEU A 57 33.61 26.10 0.17
C LEU A 57 33.32 24.68 -0.24
N GLN A 58 32.71 23.94 0.68
CA GLN A 58 32.29 22.55 0.49
C GLN A 58 30.83 22.36 0.96
N TYR A 59 30.21 21.30 0.50
CA TYR A 59 28.87 20.90 0.94
C TYR A 59 28.79 19.39 1.17
N ARG A 60 27.79 18.97 1.92
CA ARG A 60 27.34 17.57 2.04
C ARG A 60 25.84 17.53 2.31
N LEU A 61 25.21 16.42 1.92
CA LEU A 61 23.74 16.26 1.97
C LEU A 61 23.26 15.57 3.25
N SER A 62 24.16 15.25 4.17
CA SER A 62 23.84 14.68 5.47
C SER A 62 24.97 14.91 6.45
N THR A 63 24.72 14.78 7.76
CA THR A 63 25.72 14.96 8.81
C THR A 63 26.87 13.96 8.76
N LYS A 64 26.68 12.80 8.13
CA LYS A 64 27.70 11.74 7.97
C LYS A 64 28.22 11.56 6.54
N GLY A 65 27.76 12.40 5.61
CA GLY A 65 28.14 12.33 4.19
C GLY A 65 29.57 12.86 3.93
N GLU A 66 30.13 12.48 2.78
CA GLU A 66 31.41 13.02 2.34
C GLU A 66 31.28 14.50 1.92
N TRP A 67 32.32 15.27 2.23
CA TRP A 67 32.41 16.66 1.82
C TRP A 67 32.81 16.78 0.36
N LYS A 68 32.02 17.50 -0.43
CA LYS A 68 32.27 17.82 -1.84
C LYS A 68 32.55 19.30 -2.02
N ASP A 69 33.49 19.65 -2.90
CA ASP A 69 33.76 21.05 -3.22
C ASP A 69 32.60 21.65 -4.03
N VAL A 70 32.24 22.90 -3.73
CA VAL A 70 31.35 23.67 -4.60
C VAL A 70 32.23 24.26 -5.72
N LEU A 71 31.88 23.91 -6.95
CA LEU A 71 32.65 24.24 -8.13
C LEU A 71 32.03 25.41 -8.89
N ASP A 72 32.87 26.24 -9.51
CA ASP A 72 32.46 27.31 -10.45
C ASP A 72 32.16 26.70 -11.85
N GLU A 73 31.76 27.55 -12.77
CA GLU A 73 31.46 27.18 -14.17
C GLU A 73 32.65 26.55 -14.92
N ASN A 74 33.88 26.74 -14.41
CA ASN A 74 35.09 26.16 -14.97
C ASN A 74 35.56 24.91 -14.20
N ASN A 75 34.69 24.30 -13.40
CA ASN A 75 34.98 23.17 -12.53
C ASN A 75 36.11 23.43 -11.51
N LYS A 76 36.28 24.67 -11.04
CA LYS A 76 37.25 25.03 -10.00
C LYS A 76 36.53 25.30 -8.67
N PRO A 77 37.10 24.86 -7.53
CA PRO A 77 36.52 25.11 -6.23
C PRO A 77 36.55 26.61 -5.88
N TYR A 78 35.51 27.10 -5.24
CA TYR A 78 35.50 28.46 -4.69
C TYR A 78 36.48 28.55 -3.53
N THR A 79 37.62 29.19 -3.77
CA THR A 79 38.73 29.30 -2.82
C THR A 79 39.15 30.75 -2.54
N PHE A 80 39.55 30.99 -1.27
CA PHE A 80 40.23 32.20 -0.87
C PHE A 80 41.58 31.86 -0.25
N THR A 81 42.65 32.44 -0.75
CA THR A 81 44.00 32.16 -0.23
C THR A 81 44.61 33.47 0.34
N THR A 82 45.15 33.41 1.56
CA THR A 82 45.76 34.54 2.24
C THR A 82 47.05 34.96 1.54
N ARG A 83 47.30 36.27 1.48
CA ARG A 83 48.49 36.88 0.99
C ARG A 83 49.27 37.54 2.09
N ARG A 84 50.47 38.02 1.84
CA ARG A 84 51.33 38.70 2.84
C ARG A 84 50.70 39.98 3.44
N ARG A 85 49.78 40.60 2.71
CA ARG A 85 49.01 41.76 3.16
C ARG A 85 47.60 41.34 3.49
N ALA A 86 46.92 42.07 4.39
CA ALA A 86 45.49 41.89 4.60
C ALA A 86 44.74 41.97 3.28
N THR A 87 43.92 40.99 3.01
CA THR A 87 43.17 40.86 1.74
C THR A 87 41.73 40.47 2.08
N THR A 88 40.85 40.93 1.21
CA THR A 88 39.43 40.62 1.22
C THR A 88 39.04 40.06 -0.12
N LYS A 89 38.20 39.08 -0.14
CA LYS A 89 37.52 38.56 -1.33
C LYS A 89 36.05 38.38 -1.02
N GLU A 90 35.23 38.95 -1.85
CA GLU A 90 33.79 38.72 -1.83
C GLU A 90 33.43 37.65 -2.87
N PHE A 91 32.53 36.76 -2.49
CA PHE A 91 31.95 35.76 -3.34
C PHE A 91 30.47 36.09 -3.38
N SER A 92 29.94 36.43 -4.55
CA SER A 92 28.54 36.80 -4.73
C SER A 92 27.88 35.80 -5.69
N ASP A 93 26.61 35.52 -5.44
CA ASP A 93 25.78 34.67 -6.31
C ASP A 93 26.35 33.28 -6.60
N VAL A 94 27.09 32.70 -5.65
CA VAL A 94 27.64 31.34 -5.80
C VAL A 94 26.50 30.34 -5.77
N ARG A 95 26.19 29.73 -6.89
CA ARG A 95 25.14 28.71 -6.97
C ARG A 95 25.61 27.44 -6.32
N LEU A 96 24.75 26.88 -5.45
CA LEU A 96 24.93 25.55 -4.93
C LEU A 96 24.52 24.52 -5.99
N PRO A 97 25.14 23.33 -5.96
CA PRO A 97 24.70 22.20 -6.80
C PRO A 97 23.23 21.88 -6.64
N GLN A 98 22.59 21.41 -7.70
CA GLN A 98 21.17 21.10 -7.72
C GLN A 98 20.78 20.02 -6.71
N ASP A 99 21.69 19.12 -6.36
CA ASP A 99 21.47 18.11 -5.33
C ASP A 99 21.32 18.71 -3.91
N CYS A 100 21.64 20.00 -3.71
CA CYS A 100 21.37 20.74 -2.49
C CYS A 100 19.93 21.28 -2.38
N GLU A 101 19.15 21.24 -3.45
CA GLU A 101 17.78 21.75 -3.48
C GLU A 101 16.80 20.79 -2.81
N ASN A 102 15.76 21.33 -2.18
CA ASN A 102 14.67 20.57 -1.56
C ASN A 102 15.14 19.44 -0.62
N LYS A 103 16.08 19.75 0.26
CA LYS A 103 16.61 18.82 1.28
C LYS A 103 16.28 19.33 2.67
N GLU A 104 15.91 18.40 3.54
CA GLU A 104 15.63 18.71 4.94
C GLU A 104 16.91 19.19 5.66
N HIS A 105 18.03 18.54 5.38
CA HIS A 105 19.33 18.91 5.96
C HIS A 105 20.43 18.89 4.91
N ILE A 106 21.09 20.02 4.75
CA ILE A 106 22.38 20.14 4.08
C ILE A 106 23.37 20.84 4.99
N GLN A 107 24.63 20.57 4.81
CA GLN A 107 25.69 21.29 5.50
C GLN A 107 26.61 21.97 4.50
N LEU A 108 26.86 23.25 4.70
CA LEU A 108 27.88 24.00 3.99
C LEU A 108 29.09 24.15 4.90
N SER A 109 30.28 24.08 4.35
CA SER A 109 31.51 24.16 5.11
C SER A 109 32.53 25.08 4.45
N TRP A 110 33.06 26.03 5.21
CA TRP A 110 34.29 26.76 4.87
C TRP A 110 35.46 26.03 5.54
N ARG A 111 36.11 25.13 4.77
CA ARG A 111 37.25 24.36 5.26
C ARG A 111 38.51 25.22 5.18
N ILE A 112 39.13 25.47 6.34
CA ILE A 112 40.36 26.30 6.49
C ILE A 112 41.55 25.35 6.66
N TYR A 113 42.52 25.43 5.75
CA TYR A 113 43.71 24.61 5.80
C TYR A 113 44.97 25.35 5.37
N LYS A 114 46.10 24.86 5.85
CA LYS A 114 47.40 25.46 5.62
C LYS A 114 48.03 24.92 4.36
N ILE A 115 48.48 25.84 3.49
CA ILE A 115 49.18 25.49 2.26
C ILE A 115 50.70 25.40 2.52
N LYS A 116 51.30 26.41 3.17
CA LYS A 116 52.75 26.48 3.40
C LYS A 116 53.13 27.49 4.48
N GLY A 117 54.34 27.38 5.01
CA GLY A 117 54.98 28.37 5.94
C GLY A 117 54.85 27.96 7.40
N LYS A 118 55.56 28.69 8.28
CA LYS A 118 55.60 28.48 9.72
C LYS A 118 54.60 29.41 10.40
N GLY A 119 53.51 28.89 10.89
CA GLY A 119 52.49 29.66 11.62
C GLY A 119 51.28 28.79 11.86
N VAL A 120 50.65 28.96 13.03
CA VAL A 120 49.53 28.10 13.46
C VAL A 120 48.18 28.79 13.48
N ASN A 121 48.17 30.13 13.31
CA ASN A 121 46.92 30.88 13.29
C ASN A 121 46.55 31.29 11.87
N PRO A 122 45.42 30.90 11.31
CA PRO A 122 45.01 31.27 9.97
C PRO A 122 44.63 32.73 9.80
N ALA A 123 44.27 33.44 10.89
CA ALA A 123 43.81 34.81 10.87
C ALA A 123 42.80 35.13 9.76
N ILE A 124 41.91 34.22 9.49
CA ILE A 124 40.86 34.29 8.50
C ILE A 124 39.53 34.50 9.21
N GLN A 125 38.70 35.34 8.65
CA GLN A 125 37.29 35.54 9.05
C GLN A 125 36.38 35.32 7.83
N ILE A 126 35.27 34.66 8.07
CA ILE A 126 34.14 34.57 7.12
C ILE A 126 33.04 35.48 7.67
N LYS A 127 32.57 36.43 6.86
CA LYS A 127 31.55 37.40 7.27
C LYS A 127 30.48 37.54 6.21
N ASN A 128 29.35 38.11 6.64
CA ASN A 128 28.23 38.46 5.80
C ASN A 128 27.79 37.25 4.93
N ILE A 129 27.59 36.11 5.60
CA ILE A 129 27.06 34.95 4.95
C ILE A 129 25.58 35.24 4.68
N MET A 130 25.18 35.21 3.44
CA MET A 130 23.80 35.38 3.00
C MET A 130 23.46 34.21 2.08
N VAL A 131 22.34 33.58 2.37
CA VAL A 131 21.79 32.50 1.55
C VAL A 131 20.51 33.03 0.93
N GLU A 132 20.46 33.03 -0.36
CA GLU A 132 19.28 33.41 -1.15
C GLU A 132 18.81 32.22 -1.94
N SER A 133 17.52 32.09 -2.04
CA SER A 133 16.87 31.04 -2.84
C SER A 133 15.62 31.60 -3.50
N LYS A 134 15.18 30.98 -4.54
CA LYS A 134 13.83 31.19 -5.01
C LYS A 134 12.90 30.30 -4.18
N ASN A 135 11.90 30.93 -3.60
CA ASN A 135 10.80 30.14 -3.05
C ASN A 135 10.16 29.39 -4.21
N ASP A 136 10.06 28.09 -4.07
CA ASP A 136 9.09 27.33 -4.82
C ASP A 136 7.72 27.93 -4.48
N PRO A 137 6.92 28.42 -5.44
CA PRO A 137 5.60 28.99 -5.16
C PRO A 137 4.67 27.99 -4.46
N TYR A 138 5.12 26.74 -4.34
CA TYR A 138 4.43 25.63 -3.69
C TYR A 138 5.06 25.26 -2.34
N ASN A 139 5.88 26.13 -1.75
CA ASN A 139 6.51 25.90 -0.45
C ASN A 139 5.46 25.62 0.64
N GLY A 140 5.60 24.49 1.32
CA GLY A 140 4.64 24.01 2.31
C GLY A 140 3.57 23.04 1.76
N ILE A 141 3.51 22.84 0.44
CA ILE A 141 2.65 21.84 -0.19
C ILE A 141 3.52 20.62 -0.53
N ALA A 142 3.06 19.44 -0.14
CA ALA A 142 3.77 18.20 -0.46
C ALA A 142 3.96 18.05 -1.97
N SER A 143 5.21 18.09 -2.42
CA SER A 143 5.57 17.82 -3.81
C SER A 143 5.52 16.30 -4.03
N ASN A 144 4.79 15.85 -5.01
CA ASN A 144 4.65 14.44 -5.31
C ASN A 144 4.67 14.17 -6.81
N ILE A 145 5.05 12.95 -7.18
CA ILE A 145 4.89 12.43 -8.53
C ILE A 145 3.85 11.31 -8.49
N PHE A 146 3.09 11.19 -9.55
CA PHE A 146 2.05 10.18 -9.70
C PHE A 146 2.36 9.38 -10.95
N VAL A 147 2.19 8.08 -10.83
CA VAL A 147 2.18 7.17 -11.97
C VAL A 147 0.76 6.68 -12.12
N GLU A 148 0.20 6.89 -13.27
CA GLU A 148 -1.21 6.68 -13.54
C GLU A 148 -1.38 5.85 -14.82
N MET A 149 -2.43 5.04 -14.86
CA MET A 149 -2.92 4.42 -16.09
C MET A 149 -4.26 5.03 -16.47
N SER A 150 -4.48 5.26 -17.73
CA SER A 150 -5.81 5.59 -18.24
C SER A 150 -6.57 4.28 -18.48
N LYS A 151 -7.76 4.16 -17.90
CA LYS A 151 -8.65 3.03 -18.10
C LYS A 151 -10.08 3.54 -18.28
N ASN A 152 -10.69 3.28 -19.45
CA ASN A 152 -12.06 3.71 -19.77
C ASN A 152 -12.31 5.21 -19.53
N GLY A 153 -11.33 6.05 -19.90
CA GLY A 153 -11.37 7.50 -19.68
C GLY A 153 -11.23 7.95 -18.22
N LYS A 154 -10.93 7.04 -17.31
CA LYS A 154 -10.57 7.34 -15.91
C LYS A 154 -9.08 7.13 -15.69
N THR A 155 -8.48 8.01 -14.92
CA THR A 155 -7.08 7.91 -14.51
C THR A 155 -7.00 7.17 -13.18
N LEU A 156 -6.16 6.13 -13.12
CA LEU A 156 -5.93 5.32 -11.94
C LEU A 156 -4.49 5.50 -11.47
N SER A 157 -4.29 5.83 -10.20
CA SER A 157 -2.96 5.85 -9.60
C SER A 157 -2.40 4.44 -9.43
N ILE A 158 -1.12 4.27 -9.71
CA ILE A 158 -0.43 2.99 -9.68
C ILE A 158 0.50 2.93 -8.47
N ASN A 159 0.24 2.01 -7.57
CA ASN A 159 1.09 1.73 -6.42
C ASN A 159 1.89 0.42 -6.56
N GLU A 160 1.44 -0.47 -7.40
CA GLU A 160 2.07 -1.75 -7.72
C GLU A 160 1.72 -2.15 -9.15
N LEU A 161 2.63 -2.76 -9.88
CA LEU A 161 2.41 -3.24 -11.24
C LEU A 161 2.43 -4.76 -11.29
N PHE A 162 1.29 -5.31 -11.66
CA PHE A 162 1.14 -6.74 -11.92
C PHE A 162 1.19 -6.98 -13.42
N PHE A 163 2.11 -7.85 -13.81
CA PHE A 163 2.18 -8.37 -15.16
C PHE A 163 1.52 -9.73 -15.18
N ASN A 164 0.69 -9.97 -16.20
CA ASN A 164 0.04 -11.26 -16.36
C ASN A 164 1.06 -12.39 -16.45
N HIS A 165 0.61 -13.59 -16.12
CA HIS A 165 1.43 -14.78 -16.32
C HIS A 165 1.67 -15.00 -17.81
N ILE A 166 2.93 -15.14 -18.21
CA ILE A 166 3.30 -15.32 -19.59
C ILE A 166 4.26 -16.47 -19.79
N PRO A 167 4.11 -17.23 -20.88
CA PRO A 167 4.96 -18.37 -21.15
C PRO A 167 6.31 -17.96 -21.77
N ILE A 168 7.35 -18.77 -21.56
CA ILE A 168 8.65 -18.66 -22.25
C ILE A 168 8.95 -19.96 -23.02
N PRO A 169 9.78 -19.97 -24.01
CA PRO A 169 10.64 -18.90 -24.49
C PRO A 169 9.80 -17.90 -25.26
N SER A 170 9.94 -16.81 -24.92
CA SER A 170 9.41 -15.66 -25.35
C SER A 170 7.96 -15.49 -25.43
N ILE A 171 7.78 -14.70 -25.20
CA ILE A 171 6.95 -14.07 -24.41
C ILE A 171 6.54 -12.86 -25.10
N TYR A 172 5.44 -12.62 -24.91
CA TYR A 172 4.96 -11.34 -24.77
C TYR A 172 5.76 -10.60 -23.78
N PRO A 173 6.46 -9.52 -24.08
CA PRO A 173 6.59 -8.56 -23.06
C PRO A 173 5.19 -8.03 -22.81
N GLU A 174 4.65 -8.39 -21.75
CA GLU A 174 3.54 -7.59 -21.31
C GLU A 174 4.08 -6.19 -21.06
N THR A 175 3.63 -5.24 -21.88
CA THR A 175 4.06 -3.85 -21.75
C THR A 175 2.93 -3.06 -21.13
N ILE A 176 3.17 -2.58 -19.92
CA ILE A 176 2.23 -1.69 -19.24
C ILE A 176 2.66 -0.26 -19.51
N ARG A 177 1.76 0.54 -20.09
CA ARG A 177 1.95 1.96 -20.33
C ARG A 177 1.30 2.78 -19.25
N MET A 178 2.00 3.82 -18.88
CA MET A 178 1.64 4.68 -17.77
C MET A 178 1.91 6.13 -18.14
N ILE A 179 1.29 7.02 -17.40
CA ILE A 179 1.50 8.45 -17.48
C ILE A 179 2.19 8.89 -16.20
N LEU A 180 3.32 9.56 -16.32
CA LEU A 180 4.00 10.21 -15.22
C LEU A 180 3.56 11.66 -15.14
N SER A 181 3.02 12.06 -14.02
CA SER A 181 2.66 13.44 -13.73
C SER A 181 3.31 13.93 -12.44
N GLY A 182 3.38 15.24 -12.26
CA GLY A 182 3.95 15.84 -11.05
C GLY A 182 3.03 16.89 -10.47
N LYS A 183 2.68 16.74 -9.19
CA LYS A 183 2.06 17.81 -8.42
C LYS A 183 3.16 18.68 -7.83
N TYR A 184 3.27 19.92 -8.32
CA TYR A 184 4.32 20.88 -7.95
C TYR A 184 5.75 20.47 -8.31
N ILE A 185 5.89 19.45 -9.16
CA ILE A 185 7.14 19.01 -9.74
C ILE A 185 7.08 19.21 -11.26
N ARG A 186 8.03 19.96 -11.80
CA ARG A 186 8.19 20.18 -13.24
C ARG A 186 9.67 20.06 -13.60
N ASN A 187 10.20 18.88 -13.39
CA ASN A 187 11.62 18.57 -13.57
C ASN A 187 11.77 17.24 -14.28
N ASN A 188 13.00 16.95 -14.62
CA ASN A 188 13.38 15.63 -15.09
C ASN A 188 13.28 14.61 -13.95
N VAL A 189 12.59 13.51 -14.19
CA VAL A 189 12.44 12.39 -13.28
C VAL A 189 13.27 11.22 -13.80
N SER A 190 14.17 10.72 -13.00
CA SER A 190 14.95 9.52 -13.34
C SER A 190 14.15 8.26 -12.98
N LEU A 191 14.21 7.26 -13.86
CA LEU A 191 13.57 5.97 -13.68
C LEU A 191 14.64 4.88 -13.66
N GLU A 192 14.51 3.95 -12.75
CA GLU A 192 15.42 2.81 -12.61
C GLU A 192 14.65 1.58 -12.15
N ILE A 193 14.98 0.42 -12.69
CA ILE A 193 14.49 -0.85 -12.17
C ILE A 193 15.55 -1.47 -11.28
N ARG A 194 15.16 -1.86 -10.06
CA ARG A 194 16.01 -2.47 -9.04
C ARG A 194 15.48 -3.84 -8.62
N GLY A 195 16.28 -4.60 -7.92
CA GLY A 195 15.90 -5.91 -7.40
C GLY A 195 16.60 -7.07 -8.08
N LYS A 196 16.32 -8.27 -7.58
CA LYS A 196 16.99 -9.52 -8.03
C LYS A 196 16.65 -9.88 -9.49
N ASP A 197 15.45 -9.57 -9.92
CA ASP A 197 14.92 -9.93 -11.24
C ASP A 197 14.79 -8.70 -12.17
N LYS A 198 15.52 -7.61 -11.89
CA LYS A 198 15.49 -6.37 -12.68
C LYS A 198 15.72 -6.57 -14.17
N ASP A 199 16.52 -7.59 -14.54
CA ASP A 199 16.84 -7.90 -15.93
C ASP A 199 15.69 -8.60 -16.68
N CYS A 200 14.58 -8.89 -15.98
CA CYS A 200 13.33 -9.35 -16.57
C CYS A 200 12.38 -8.21 -16.93
N PHE A 201 12.77 -6.96 -16.67
CA PHE A 201 11.94 -5.79 -16.95
C PHE A 201 12.71 -4.74 -17.70
N LYS A 202 12.07 -4.06 -18.64
CA LYS A 202 12.67 -3.02 -19.50
C LYS A 202 11.86 -1.74 -19.40
N LEU A 203 12.54 -0.61 -19.26
CA LEU A 203 11.93 0.71 -19.30
C LEU A 203 12.00 1.28 -20.70
N SER A 204 10.93 1.95 -21.14
CA SER A 204 10.95 2.74 -22.39
C SER A 204 11.90 3.94 -22.30
N SER A 205 12.10 4.49 -21.11
CA SER A 205 13.04 5.59 -20.88
C SER A 205 13.64 5.52 -19.48
N LYS A 206 14.88 5.93 -19.33
CA LYS A 206 15.55 6.07 -18.01
C LYS A 206 15.35 7.45 -17.39
N SER A 207 14.78 8.37 -18.11
CA SER A 207 14.55 9.72 -17.63
C SER A 207 13.42 10.37 -18.43
N ILE A 208 12.51 11.05 -17.72
CA ILE A 208 11.35 11.69 -18.31
C ILE A 208 11.29 13.15 -17.85
N ASP A 209 11.17 14.06 -18.78
CA ASP A 209 11.01 15.49 -18.48
C ASP A 209 9.52 15.86 -18.42
N ILE A 210 9.03 16.15 -17.21
CA ILE A 210 7.65 16.56 -16.98
C ILE A 210 7.46 18.09 -16.85
N LYS A 211 8.38 18.89 -17.40
CA LYS A 211 8.29 20.35 -17.34
C LYS A 211 7.02 20.89 -17.98
N GLU A 212 6.62 20.32 -19.09
CA GLU A 212 5.47 20.77 -19.86
C GLU A 212 4.17 20.04 -19.52
N GLY A 213 4.19 19.10 -18.56
CA GLY A 213 3.04 18.35 -18.12
C GLY A 213 3.29 16.85 -17.99
N SER A 214 2.21 16.10 -18.01
CA SER A 214 2.24 14.63 -17.92
C SER A 214 2.91 14.02 -19.15
N GLN A 215 3.70 12.98 -18.95
CA GLN A 215 4.43 12.28 -20.01
C GLN A 215 4.21 10.78 -19.95
N PRO A 216 4.01 10.12 -21.09
CA PRO A 216 3.85 8.67 -21.13
C PRO A 216 5.19 7.93 -20.98
N PHE A 217 5.14 6.76 -20.40
CA PHE A 217 6.24 5.80 -20.38
C PHE A 217 5.71 4.38 -20.21
N SER A 218 6.55 3.38 -20.40
CA SER A 218 6.15 1.99 -20.23
C SER A 218 7.20 1.15 -19.52
N VAL A 219 6.72 0.06 -18.92
CA VAL A 219 7.53 -1.03 -18.39
C VAL A 219 7.13 -2.31 -19.11
N SER A 220 8.09 -2.99 -19.70
CA SER A 220 7.89 -4.27 -20.38
C SER A 220 8.47 -5.40 -19.53
N TYR A 221 7.72 -6.46 -19.34
CA TYR A 221 8.17 -7.68 -18.69
C TYR A 221 8.71 -8.67 -19.73
N ILE A 222 9.97 -9.00 -19.64
CA ILE A 222 10.70 -9.87 -20.59
C ILE A 222 11.48 -10.92 -19.80
N PRO A 223 10.80 -11.96 -19.29
CA PRO A 223 11.46 -12.95 -18.47
C PRO A 223 12.47 -13.76 -19.26
N LYS A 224 13.59 -14.07 -18.61
CA LYS A 224 14.67 -14.89 -19.16
C LYS A 224 14.67 -16.34 -18.64
N LYS A 225 13.92 -16.60 -17.58
CA LYS A 225 13.77 -17.91 -16.93
C LYS A 225 12.36 -18.05 -16.38
N ALA A 226 11.88 -19.27 -16.24
CA ALA A 226 10.60 -19.54 -15.62
C ALA A 226 10.60 -19.24 -14.12
N GLY A 227 9.46 -18.87 -13.61
CA GLY A 227 9.20 -18.59 -12.20
C GLY A 227 8.54 -17.28 -11.94
N GLU A 228 8.45 -16.92 -10.67
CA GLU A 228 8.00 -15.60 -10.21
C GLU A 228 9.17 -14.61 -10.23
N HIS A 229 8.89 -13.40 -10.71
CA HIS A 229 9.87 -12.33 -10.81
C HIS A 229 9.40 -11.09 -10.07
N PHE A 230 10.31 -10.56 -9.24
CA PHE A 230 10.07 -9.40 -8.40
C PHE A 230 11.13 -8.34 -8.64
N ALA A 231 10.71 -7.14 -8.91
CA ALA A 231 11.57 -5.98 -9.05
C ALA A 231 10.88 -4.73 -8.51
N GLU A 232 11.56 -3.61 -8.55
CA GLU A 232 11.04 -2.31 -8.11
C GLU A 232 11.31 -1.28 -9.19
N LEU A 233 10.29 -0.57 -9.61
CA LEU A 233 10.42 0.64 -10.39
C LEU A 233 10.62 1.81 -9.44
N VAL A 234 11.77 2.46 -9.52
CA VAL A 234 12.16 3.59 -8.68
C VAL A 234 12.17 4.86 -9.51
N LEU A 235 11.30 5.80 -9.14
CA LEU A 235 11.23 7.11 -9.74
C LEU A 235 11.78 8.16 -8.77
N ASN A 236 12.71 8.97 -9.21
CA ASN A 236 13.36 9.96 -8.36
C ASN A 236 13.61 11.29 -9.06
N THR A 237 13.51 12.35 -8.30
CA THR A 237 13.91 13.70 -8.70
C THR A 237 14.38 14.49 -7.48
N SER A 238 15.19 15.53 -7.69
CA SER A 238 15.70 16.38 -6.61
C SER A 238 14.63 17.06 -5.74
N LYS A 239 13.39 17.04 -6.20
CA LYS A 239 12.24 17.64 -5.51
C LYS A 239 11.49 16.69 -4.60
N LEU A 240 11.75 15.39 -4.66
CA LEU A 240 11.14 14.41 -3.79
C LEU A 240 11.96 14.20 -2.51
N ARG A 241 11.29 14.12 -1.38
CA ARG A 241 11.93 13.73 -0.11
C ARG A 241 12.47 12.30 -0.17
N GLN A 242 11.69 11.42 -0.75
CA GLN A 242 12.03 10.01 -0.98
C GLN A 242 11.63 9.62 -2.40
N PRO A 243 12.35 8.72 -3.05
CA PRO A 243 11.94 8.17 -4.33
C PRO A 243 10.57 7.50 -4.23
N LEU A 244 9.76 7.63 -5.27
CA LEU A 244 8.58 6.78 -5.42
C LEU A 244 9.04 5.39 -5.84
N VAL A 245 8.63 4.37 -5.11
CA VAL A 245 8.96 2.97 -5.39
C VAL A 245 7.66 2.23 -5.70
N ILE A 246 7.60 1.61 -6.88
CA ILE A 246 6.47 0.82 -7.33
C ILE A 246 6.94 -0.63 -7.51
N PRO A 247 6.43 -1.57 -6.73
CA PRO A 247 6.73 -2.98 -6.91
C PRO A 247 6.28 -3.50 -8.28
N LEU A 248 7.10 -4.32 -8.91
CA LEU A 248 6.81 -5.02 -10.14
C LEU A 248 6.71 -6.51 -9.83
N VAL A 249 5.55 -7.07 -10.10
CA VAL A 249 5.26 -8.49 -9.84
C VAL A 249 4.88 -9.15 -11.15
N ALA A 250 5.55 -10.24 -11.48
CA ALA A 250 5.32 -10.97 -12.72
C ALA A 250 5.64 -12.45 -12.57
N SER A 251 5.07 -13.28 -13.43
CA SER A 251 5.39 -14.69 -13.47
C SER A 251 5.45 -15.21 -14.91
N CYS A 252 6.25 -16.25 -15.12
CA CYS A 252 6.33 -16.89 -16.42
C CYS A 252 6.66 -18.38 -16.34
N SER A 253 6.35 -19.10 -17.40
CA SER A 253 6.53 -20.56 -17.51
C SER A 253 7.49 -20.95 -18.60
N ASN A 254 8.08 -22.14 -18.48
CA ASN A 254 8.77 -22.77 -19.60
C ASN A 254 7.75 -23.36 -20.57
N THR A 255 7.77 -22.92 -21.83
CA THR A 255 7.00 -23.57 -22.89
C THR A 255 7.83 -24.59 -23.61
N LYS A 256 7.23 -25.74 -23.88
CA LYS A 256 7.69 -26.60 -24.98
C LYS A 256 6.62 -26.53 -26.04
N SER A 257 7.03 -26.38 -27.31
CA SER A 257 6.09 -26.50 -28.42
C SER A 257 5.42 -27.86 -28.32
N SER A 258 4.20 -27.89 -27.89
CA SER A 258 3.41 -29.10 -27.95
C SER A 258 2.59 -29.15 -29.24
N ASP A 259 2.35 -30.32 -29.69
CA ASP A 259 1.75 -30.70 -30.94
C ASP A 259 0.24 -30.39 -31.06
N PHE A 260 -0.19 -29.20 -30.76
CA PHE A 260 -1.60 -28.83 -30.81
C PHE A 260 -1.80 -27.62 -31.70
N ILE A 261 -2.64 -27.59 -32.61
CA ILE A 261 -3.82 -27.50 -32.89
C ILE A 261 -4.68 -27.12 -33.92
N GLU A 262 -5.83 -26.71 -33.92
CA GLU A 262 -6.67 -26.30 -35.01
C GLU A 262 -6.55 -24.81 -35.31
N ASN A 263 -6.40 -24.52 -36.62
CA ASN A 263 -6.24 -23.15 -37.10
C ASN A 263 -7.43 -22.27 -36.74
N LYS A 264 -7.19 -21.30 -35.89
CA LYS A 264 -8.08 -20.16 -35.74
C LYS A 264 -7.32 -18.87 -35.96
N ILE A 265 -7.87 -17.97 -36.71
CA ILE A 265 -7.44 -16.59 -36.83
C ILE A 265 -7.75 -15.91 -35.49
N THR A 266 -6.76 -15.33 -34.86
CA THR A 266 -6.94 -14.62 -33.62
C THR A 266 -6.40 -13.21 -33.77
N ASP A 267 -7.20 -12.26 -33.33
CA ASP A 267 -6.77 -10.87 -33.31
C ASP A 267 -5.79 -10.67 -32.13
N LEU A 268 -4.59 -10.29 -32.43
CA LEU A 268 -3.60 -9.83 -31.47
C LEU A 268 -3.76 -8.32 -31.31
N TYR A 269 -4.14 -7.90 -30.14
CA TYR A 269 -4.16 -6.48 -29.79
C TYR A 269 -2.83 -6.15 -29.13
N PHE A 270 -2.31 -4.97 -29.44
CA PHE A 270 -1.23 -4.43 -28.66
C PHE A 270 -1.68 -4.26 -27.21
N PRO A 271 -0.81 -4.53 -26.21
CA PRO A 271 -1.19 -4.51 -24.79
C PRO A 271 -1.39 -3.11 -24.24
N LEU A 272 -2.12 -2.27 -24.93
CA LEU A 272 -2.23 -0.85 -24.62
C LEU A 272 -3.65 -0.36 -24.47
N THR A 273 -4.61 -1.20 -24.76
CA THR A 273 -5.99 -0.84 -24.64
C THR A 273 -6.49 -1.06 -23.24
N ASP A 274 -7.33 -0.17 -22.80
CA ASP A 274 -8.06 -0.13 -21.53
C ASP A 274 -9.01 -1.31 -21.29
N LYS A 275 -8.92 -2.34 -22.05
CA LYS A 275 -9.67 -3.56 -21.80
C LYS A 275 -8.81 -4.48 -20.97
N ASP A 276 -9.43 -5.10 -19.97
CA ASP A 276 -8.79 -6.19 -19.23
C ASP A 276 -7.92 -6.96 -20.20
N LEU A 277 -6.62 -7.03 -19.90
CA LEU A 277 -5.61 -7.68 -20.72
C LEU A 277 -5.87 -9.18 -20.80
N THR A 278 -7.01 -9.54 -21.30
CA THR A 278 -7.41 -10.89 -21.63
C THR A 278 -6.86 -11.19 -23.01
N PHE A 279 -5.66 -11.72 -23.01
CA PHE A 279 -5.15 -12.27 -24.22
C PHE A 279 -5.92 -13.56 -24.53
N ASN A 280 -6.84 -13.47 -25.48
CA ASN A 280 -7.37 -14.66 -26.12
C ASN A 280 -6.23 -15.29 -26.90
N PHE A 281 -5.46 -16.13 -26.23
CA PHE A 281 -4.45 -16.90 -26.92
C PHE A 281 -5.13 -17.85 -27.91
N PRO A 282 -4.69 -17.86 -29.16
CA PRO A 282 -5.16 -18.83 -30.10
C PRO A 282 -4.80 -20.22 -29.61
N VAL A 283 -5.67 -21.15 -29.75
CA VAL A 283 -5.40 -22.58 -29.63
C VAL A 283 -4.66 -22.97 -30.88
N PHE A 284 -3.40 -23.30 -30.79
CA PHE A 284 -2.54 -23.47 -31.94
C PHE A 284 -2.47 -24.91 -32.41
N SER A 285 -2.41 -25.10 -33.70
CA SER A 285 -2.02 -26.34 -34.34
C SER A 285 -0.56 -26.28 -34.76
N ASN A 286 0.00 -27.47 -34.88
CA ASN A 286 1.37 -27.66 -35.30
C ASN A 286 1.77 -27.00 -36.63
N ARG A 287 0.89 -26.27 -37.29
CA ARG A 287 1.17 -26.01 -38.68
C ARG A 287 1.26 -24.54 -38.99
N ASP A 288 0.27 -23.77 -38.98
CA ASP A 288 0.38 -22.38 -39.43
C ASP A 288 -0.41 -21.48 -38.51
N TYR A 289 0.26 -20.53 -37.92
CA TYR A 289 -0.42 -19.54 -37.08
C TYR A 289 -0.83 -18.38 -37.93
N GLN A 290 -2.09 -18.00 -37.79
CA GLN A 290 -2.61 -16.79 -38.40
C GLN A 290 -3.07 -15.83 -37.31
N PHE A 291 -2.55 -14.65 -37.33
CA PHE A 291 -2.89 -13.59 -36.40
C PHE A 291 -3.31 -12.35 -37.17
N ASN A 292 -4.23 -11.59 -36.64
CA ASN A 292 -4.42 -10.20 -37.06
C ASN A 292 -3.83 -9.30 -36.01
N LEU A 293 -2.76 -8.60 -36.34
CA LEU A 293 -2.24 -7.56 -35.49
C LEU A 293 -3.05 -6.29 -35.68
N LYS A 294 -3.65 -5.76 -34.63
CA LYS A 294 -4.43 -4.53 -34.64
C LYS A 294 -3.78 -3.47 -33.77
N LEU A 295 -3.59 -2.28 -34.33
CA LEU A 295 -3.19 -1.08 -33.61
C LEU A 295 -4.34 -0.08 -33.66
N THR A 296 -4.78 0.41 -32.51
CA THR A 296 -5.80 1.44 -32.42
C THR A 296 -5.19 2.84 -32.54
N GLN A 297 -6.02 3.85 -32.79
CA GLN A 297 -5.60 5.23 -32.85
C GLN A 297 -4.93 5.71 -31.55
N GLU A 298 -5.43 5.24 -30.40
CA GLU A 298 -4.84 5.55 -29.10
C GLU A 298 -3.44 4.96 -28.94
N GLU A 299 -3.23 3.76 -29.43
CA GLU A 299 -1.92 3.10 -29.44
C GLU A 299 -0.93 3.80 -30.36
N LEU A 300 -1.37 4.15 -31.56
CA LEU A 300 -0.56 4.89 -32.53
C LEU A 300 -0.14 6.29 -32.01
N SER A 301 -1.05 6.97 -31.32
CA SER A 301 -0.76 8.29 -30.72
C SER A 301 0.31 8.22 -29.63
N LEU A 302 0.43 7.10 -28.92
CA LEU A 302 1.46 6.88 -27.90
C LEU A 302 2.85 6.67 -28.50
N PHE A 303 2.94 6.34 -29.79
CA PHE A 303 4.19 6.23 -30.54
C PHE A 303 4.59 7.49 -31.28
N ASP A 304 4.10 8.66 -30.86
CA ASP A 304 4.29 9.95 -31.55
C ASP A 304 3.74 9.94 -33.00
N TYR A 305 2.82 9.03 -33.32
CA TYR A 305 2.13 9.05 -34.59
C TYR A 305 1.21 10.27 -34.67
N ASN A 306 1.50 11.16 -35.56
CA ASN A 306 0.69 12.34 -35.81
C ASN A 306 0.26 12.39 -37.28
N GLU A 307 -1.01 12.16 -37.52
CA GLU A 307 -1.62 12.16 -38.84
C GLU A 307 -1.36 13.46 -39.64
N SER A 308 -1.18 14.58 -38.94
CA SER A 308 -0.95 15.88 -39.56
C SER A 308 0.50 16.10 -40.04
N VAL A 309 1.45 15.20 -39.69
CA VAL A 309 2.89 15.36 -39.98
C VAL A 309 3.43 14.20 -40.84
N TYR A 310 2.62 13.27 -41.30
CA TYR A 310 3.02 12.09 -42.07
C TYR A 310 4.20 11.31 -41.46
N THR A 311 4.16 11.07 -40.18
CA THR A 311 5.16 10.23 -39.53
C THR A 311 4.73 8.77 -39.66
N SER A 312 5.50 7.98 -40.42
CA SER A 312 5.29 6.56 -40.52
C SER A 312 5.89 5.81 -39.34
N ILE A 313 5.20 4.79 -38.87
CA ILE A 313 5.73 3.82 -37.91
C ILE A 313 6.16 2.59 -38.71
N HIS A 314 7.41 2.17 -38.52
CA HIS A 314 7.92 0.94 -39.10
C HIS A 314 7.80 -0.20 -38.09
N ILE A 315 7.30 -1.33 -38.54
CA ILE A 315 7.15 -2.53 -37.72
C ILE A 315 7.94 -3.66 -38.37
N THR A 316 8.79 -4.33 -37.60
CA THR A 316 9.51 -5.51 -38.05
C THR A 316 8.99 -6.73 -37.29
N TYR A 317 8.55 -7.74 -38.00
CA TYR A 317 8.10 -9.02 -37.48
C TYR A 317 9.20 -10.05 -37.70
N LYS A 318 9.69 -10.67 -36.61
CA LYS A 318 10.74 -11.68 -36.66
C LYS A 318 10.23 -12.98 -36.06
N TRP A 319 10.20 -14.02 -36.87
CA TRP A 319 9.83 -15.35 -36.44
C TRP A 319 11.05 -16.19 -36.14
N TYR A 320 11.05 -16.83 -34.99
CA TYR A 320 12.15 -17.67 -34.54
C TYR A 320 11.72 -19.08 -34.24
N ARG A 321 12.66 -19.98 -34.33
CA ARG A 321 12.62 -21.31 -33.75
C ARG A 321 13.84 -21.47 -32.84
N LYS A 322 13.63 -21.52 -31.55
CA LYS A 322 14.70 -21.33 -30.55
C LYS A 322 15.38 -19.97 -30.83
N ASP A 323 16.69 -20.01 -31.11
CA ASP A 323 17.44 -18.81 -31.43
C ASP A 323 17.65 -18.59 -32.94
N LEU A 324 17.06 -19.44 -33.77
CA LEU A 324 17.18 -19.37 -35.23
C LEU A 324 16.07 -18.48 -35.77
N LEU A 325 16.45 -17.38 -36.41
CA LEU A 325 15.53 -16.53 -37.19
C LEU A 325 15.04 -17.31 -38.42
N LEU A 326 13.73 -17.50 -38.53
CA LEU A 326 13.09 -18.20 -39.64
C LEU A 326 12.63 -17.26 -40.73
N ALA A 327 12.09 -16.12 -40.35
CA ALA A 327 11.59 -15.09 -41.25
C ALA A 327 11.63 -13.73 -40.58
N GLU A 328 11.86 -12.69 -41.39
CA GLU A 328 11.79 -11.29 -41.01
C GLU A 328 10.95 -10.55 -42.05
N ILE A 329 9.96 -9.80 -41.60
CA ILE A 329 9.06 -9.04 -42.43
C ILE A 329 9.02 -7.62 -41.90
N GLU A 330 9.22 -6.65 -42.79
CA GLU A 330 9.07 -5.24 -42.45
C GLU A 330 7.76 -4.70 -43.05
N ASP A 331 7.09 -3.86 -42.25
CA ASP A 331 5.88 -3.20 -42.69
C ASP A 331 5.86 -1.74 -42.21
N GLU A 332 5.03 -0.93 -42.85
CA GLU A 332 4.88 0.48 -42.55
C GLU A 332 3.43 0.83 -42.27
N VAL A 333 3.18 1.41 -41.06
CA VAL A 333 1.84 1.82 -40.68
C VAL A 333 1.50 3.16 -41.30
N ASN A 334 0.57 3.11 -42.25
CA ASN A 334 0.17 4.26 -43.05
C ASN A 334 -1.26 4.72 -42.77
N SER A 335 -1.97 4.04 -41.87
CA SER A 335 -3.39 4.32 -41.61
C SER A 335 -3.74 4.10 -40.14
N LEU A 336 -4.75 4.81 -39.67
CA LEU A 336 -5.45 4.52 -38.43
C LEU A 336 -6.14 3.15 -38.56
N ASP A 337 -6.22 2.41 -37.48
CA ASP A 337 -6.74 1.03 -37.46
C ASP A 337 -5.91 0.05 -38.32
N TYR A 338 -4.60 0.10 -38.07
CA TYR A 338 -3.67 -0.84 -38.70
C TYR A 338 -4.05 -2.27 -38.35
N CYS A 339 -4.24 -3.08 -39.37
CA CYS A 339 -4.54 -4.50 -39.22
C CYS A 339 -3.79 -5.30 -40.29
N VAL A 340 -2.92 -6.16 -39.91
CA VAL A 340 -2.16 -7.02 -40.78
C VAL A 340 -2.32 -8.48 -40.40
N PRO A 341 -2.67 -9.37 -41.35
CA PRO A 341 -2.63 -10.80 -41.15
C PRO A 341 -1.17 -11.29 -41.12
N LEU A 342 -0.80 -12.00 -40.05
CA LEU A 342 0.51 -12.59 -39.91
C LEU A 342 0.39 -14.11 -39.98
N GLU A 343 1.18 -14.73 -40.87
CA GLU A 343 1.30 -16.19 -40.96
C GLU A 343 2.64 -16.64 -40.39
N SER A 344 2.62 -17.59 -39.47
CA SER A 344 3.84 -18.11 -38.93
C SER A 344 4.53 -19.09 -39.89
N PRO A 345 5.85 -19.03 -40.03
CA PRO A 345 6.63 -20.11 -40.66
C PRO A 345 6.45 -21.43 -39.92
N TYR A 346 6.55 -22.54 -40.67
CA TYR A 346 6.46 -23.87 -40.10
C TYR A 346 7.44 -24.10 -38.93
N LYS A 347 6.88 -24.53 -37.80
CA LYS A 347 7.61 -24.77 -36.55
C LYS A 347 8.22 -23.51 -35.87
N ALA A 348 7.73 -22.34 -36.16
CA ALA A 348 8.07 -21.18 -35.32
C ALA A 348 7.60 -21.40 -33.88
N ASP A 349 8.39 -21.00 -32.93
CA ASP A 349 8.09 -21.05 -31.49
C ASP A 349 8.11 -19.65 -30.84
N ARG A 350 8.46 -18.63 -31.63
CA ARG A 350 8.56 -17.26 -31.18
C ARG A 350 8.31 -16.26 -32.33
N LEU A 351 7.55 -15.22 -32.03
CA LEU A 351 7.39 -14.00 -32.80
C LEU A 351 7.91 -12.82 -32.00
N GLU A 352 8.83 -12.08 -32.58
CA GLU A 352 9.29 -10.80 -32.06
C GLU A 352 8.76 -9.68 -32.97
N ILE A 353 8.14 -8.67 -32.40
CA ILE A 353 7.65 -7.49 -33.12
C ILE A 353 8.42 -6.29 -32.61
N VAL A 354 9.18 -5.65 -33.49
CA VAL A 354 9.95 -4.45 -33.16
C VAL A 354 9.31 -3.26 -33.83
N ILE A 355 9.02 -2.24 -33.07
CA ILE A 355 8.39 -1.01 -33.55
C ILE A 355 9.38 0.15 -33.54
N PHE A 356 9.49 0.80 -34.67
CA PHE A 356 10.36 1.95 -34.88
C PHE A 356 9.53 3.20 -35.18
N ASN A 357 9.97 4.35 -34.69
CA ASN A 357 9.41 5.63 -35.12
C ASN A 357 9.88 6.03 -36.54
N SER A 358 9.36 7.13 -37.05
CA SER A 358 9.75 7.69 -38.35
C SER A 358 11.25 7.96 -38.53
N GLU A 359 11.99 8.14 -37.44
CA GLU A 359 13.44 8.32 -37.43
C GLU A 359 14.20 6.97 -37.36
N LYS A 360 13.49 5.85 -37.51
CA LYS A 360 14.01 4.47 -37.34
C LYS A 360 14.65 4.22 -35.99
N LYS A 361 14.20 4.93 -34.95
CA LYS A 361 14.58 4.66 -33.58
C LYS A 361 13.60 3.65 -33.00
N GLU A 362 14.12 2.55 -32.46
CA GLU A 362 13.30 1.54 -31.79
C GLU A 362 12.54 2.16 -30.64
N ILE A 363 11.20 2.00 -30.67
CA ILE A 363 10.30 2.44 -29.62
C ILE A 363 10.06 1.32 -28.64
N THR A 364 9.77 0.11 -29.13
CA THR A 364 9.55 -1.08 -28.31
C THR A 364 9.78 -2.35 -29.12
N ASP A 365 10.07 -3.41 -28.44
CA ASP A 365 10.14 -4.77 -28.95
C ASP A 365 9.14 -5.65 -28.16
N LEU A 366 8.41 -6.48 -28.88
CA LEU A 366 7.39 -7.37 -28.36
C LEU A 366 7.71 -8.81 -28.74
N TYR A 367 7.61 -9.74 -27.77
CA TYR A 367 7.88 -11.15 -27.98
C TYR A 367 6.66 -11.99 -27.65
N PHE A 368 6.29 -12.91 -28.51
CA PHE A 368 5.18 -13.82 -28.34
C PHE A 368 5.68 -15.26 -28.30
N GLY A 369 5.40 -15.97 -27.25
CA GLY A 369 5.72 -17.38 -27.12
C GLY A 369 4.47 -18.25 -27.13
N PHE A 370 4.67 -19.55 -27.23
CA PHE A 370 3.58 -20.52 -27.31
C PHE A 370 3.43 -21.24 -25.97
N PRO A 371 2.22 -21.31 -25.44
CA PRO A 371 1.98 -21.81 -24.09
C PRO A 371 2.27 -23.31 -23.97
N LYS A 372 2.60 -23.71 -22.77
CA LYS A 372 2.64 -25.12 -22.36
C LYS A 372 1.20 -25.57 -22.14
N ILE A 373 0.77 -26.61 -22.84
CA ILE A 373 -0.58 -27.16 -22.74
C ILE A 373 -0.58 -28.45 -21.93
N LYS A 374 -1.47 -28.52 -20.94
CA LYS A 374 -1.84 -29.73 -20.19
C LYS A 374 -3.23 -30.15 -20.63
N ARG A 375 -3.36 -31.41 -20.98
CA ARG A 375 -4.62 -31.96 -21.44
C ARG A 375 -5.14 -33.02 -20.49
N LEU A 376 -6.39 -32.90 -20.07
CA LEU A 376 -7.07 -33.99 -19.38
C LEU A 376 -7.55 -35.01 -20.43
N VAL A 377 -6.94 -36.19 -20.42
CA VAL A 377 -7.21 -37.23 -21.43
C VAL A 377 -8.25 -38.26 -20.96
N ARG A 378 -8.54 -38.30 -19.68
CA ARG A 378 -9.60 -39.09 -19.05
C ARG A 378 -10.10 -38.42 -17.79
N SER A 379 -11.35 -38.70 -17.42
CA SER A 379 -11.90 -38.18 -16.15
C SER A 379 -11.12 -38.67 -14.94
N GLY A 380 -11.04 -37.83 -13.93
CA GLY A 380 -10.33 -38.11 -12.67
C GLY A 380 -10.08 -36.86 -11.83
N ASP A 381 -9.27 -37.02 -10.79
CA ASP A 381 -8.94 -35.96 -9.87
C ASP A 381 -7.86 -35.03 -10.44
N TRP A 382 -7.91 -33.73 -10.11
CA TRP A 382 -6.94 -32.74 -10.57
C TRP A 382 -5.51 -33.07 -10.13
N SER A 383 -5.37 -33.53 -8.88
CA SER A 383 -4.09 -33.91 -8.30
C SER A 383 -3.49 -35.18 -8.91
N ASN A 384 -4.26 -35.96 -9.65
CA ASN A 384 -3.80 -37.23 -10.21
C ASN A 384 -2.93 -36.99 -11.47
N PRO A 385 -1.61 -37.22 -11.41
CA PRO A 385 -0.72 -36.96 -12.54
C PRO A 385 -0.99 -37.81 -13.79
N ASP A 386 -1.66 -38.96 -13.64
CA ASP A 386 -1.86 -39.93 -14.73
C ASP A 386 -3.05 -39.60 -15.62
N VAL A 387 -3.89 -38.64 -15.23
CA VAL A 387 -5.03 -38.19 -16.07
C VAL A 387 -4.62 -37.09 -17.04
N TRP A 388 -3.43 -36.53 -16.85
CA TRP A 388 -2.89 -35.41 -17.62
C TRP A 388 -1.87 -35.83 -18.69
N GLU A 389 -1.89 -35.16 -19.81
CA GLU A 389 -0.87 -35.25 -20.85
C GLU A 389 -0.30 -33.88 -21.19
N PRO A 390 1.03 -33.68 -21.06
CA PRO A 390 2.00 -34.58 -20.44
C PRO A 390 1.69 -34.84 -18.96
N LYS A 391 2.16 -36.00 -18.41
CA LYS A 391 1.89 -36.39 -17.03
C LYS A 391 2.32 -35.33 -16.02
N GLY A 392 1.61 -35.26 -14.91
CA GLY A 392 1.83 -34.33 -13.82
C GLY A 392 0.65 -33.35 -13.66
N GLU A 393 0.45 -32.88 -12.45
CA GLU A 393 -0.58 -31.90 -12.11
C GLU A 393 -0.37 -30.58 -12.87
N PRO A 394 -1.44 -29.92 -13.34
CA PRO A 394 -1.34 -28.59 -13.90
C PRO A 394 -0.89 -27.56 -12.87
N THR A 395 -0.16 -26.57 -13.33
CA THR A 395 0.39 -25.46 -12.55
C THR A 395 -0.11 -24.11 -13.10
N MET A 396 0.17 -23.03 -12.40
CA MET A 396 -0.08 -21.66 -12.87
C MET A 396 0.47 -21.35 -14.26
N GLU A 397 1.37 -22.18 -14.74
CA GLU A 397 2.08 -22.03 -15.99
C GLU A 397 1.36 -22.68 -17.17
N ASP A 398 0.39 -23.55 -16.86
CA ASP A 398 -0.19 -24.42 -17.86
C ASP A 398 -1.49 -23.82 -18.44
N PHE A 399 -1.63 -23.93 -19.75
CA PHE A 399 -2.92 -23.84 -20.43
C PHE A 399 -3.57 -25.20 -20.37
N VAL A 400 -4.66 -25.28 -19.63
CA VAL A 400 -5.33 -26.56 -19.38
C VAL A 400 -6.46 -26.77 -20.38
N TYR A 401 -6.44 -27.91 -21.04
CA TYR A 401 -7.49 -28.34 -21.95
C TYR A 401 -8.17 -29.62 -21.42
N ILE A 402 -9.45 -29.54 -21.14
CA ILE A 402 -10.24 -30.70 -20.73
C ILE A 402 -10.99 -31.23 -21.96
N ASN A 403 -10.70 -32.50 -22.33
CA ASN A 403 -11.28 -33.13 -23.49
C ASN A 403 -12.80 -33.30 -23.39
N ASN A 404 -13.47 -33.35 -24.50
CA ASN A 404 -14.94 -33.57 -24.61
C ASN A 404 -15.38 -34.78 -23.78
N GLY A 405 -16.41 -34.60 -22.97
CA GLY A 405 -17.00 -35.62 -22.15
C GLY A 405 -16.14 -36.06 -20.95
N CYS A 406 -14.97 -35.44 -20.73
CA CYS A 406 -14.17 -35.71 -19.53
C CYS A 406 -14.62 -34.81 -18.39
N ASN A 407 -14.66 -35.34 -17.19
CA ASN A 407 -14.93 -34.58 -15.96
C ASN A 407 -13.69 -34.58 -15.08
N VAL A 408 -13.43 -33.48 -14.41
CA VAL A 408 -12.34 -33.35 -13.46
C VAL A 408 -12.85 -32.88 -12.13
N LYS A 409 -12.34 -33.50 -11.07
CA LYS A 409 -12.62 -33.15 -9.71
C LYS A 409 -11.39 -32.41 -9.14
N VAL A 410 -11.60 -31.17 -8.70
CA VAL A 410 -10.60 -30.36 -8.03
C VAL A 410 -10.57 -30.74 -6.57
N ASP A 411 -9.70 -31.66 -6.23
CA ASP A 411 -9.52 -32.27 -4.90
C ASP A 411 -8.38 -31.66 -4.09
N CYS A 412 -7.67 -30.70 -4.71
CA CYS A 412 -6.56 -29.95 -4.13
C CYS A 412 -6.69 -28.45 -4.47
N ASP A 413 -5.83 -27.61 -3.92
CA ASP A 413 -5.72 -26.23 -4.33
C ASP A 413 -5.11 -26.17 -5.73
N ALA A 414 -5.93 -25.89 -6.72
CA ALA A 414 -5.62 -26.03 -8.12
C ALA A 414 -5.52 -24.68 -8.83
N MET A 415 -4.64 -24.64 -9.81
CA MET A 415 -4.40 -23.41 -10.56
C MET A 415 -3.96 -23.68 -11.99
N CYS A 416 -4.28 -22.74 -12.89
CA CYS A 416 -3.79 -22.74 -14.25
C CYS A 416 -3.78 -21.34 -14.86
N SER A 417 -3.07 -21.20 -15.97
CA SER A 417 -3.03 -19.94 -16.70
C SER A 417 -4.33 -19.68 -17.46
N MET A 418 -4.76 -20.62 -18.27
CA MET A 418 -6.03 -20.59 -18.98
C MET A 418 -6.69 -21.96 -18.96
N LEU A 419 -8.01 -21.96 -19.07
CA LEU A 419 -8.78 -23.20 -19.05
C LEU A 419 -9.70 -23.31 -20.26
N PHE A 420 -9.55 -24.39 -21.01
CA PHE A 420 -10.40 -24.73 -22.15
C PHE A 420 -11.22 -25.98 -21.80
N LEU A 421 -12.53 -25.80 -21.77
CA LEU A 421 -13.46 -26.91 -21.57
C LEU A 421 -13.94 -27.39 -22.92
N GLY A 422 -13.74 -28.67 -23.22
CA GLY A 422 -14.40 -29.33 -24.33
C GLY A 422 -15.92 -29.42 -24.14
N ASP A 423 -16.62 -30.02 -25.10
CA ASP A 423 -18.07 -30.20 -25.00
C ASP A 423 -18.43 -31.20 -23.90
N SER A 424 -19.51 -30.95 -23.15
CA SER A 424 -20.04 -31.82 -22.08
C SER A 424 -19.03 -32.13 -20.98
N VAL A 425 -18.35 -31.11 -20.49
CA VAL A 425 -17.37 -31.16 -19.41
C VAL A 425 -17.97 -30.63 -18.13
N ASN A 426 -17.75 -31.32 -17.01
CA ASN A 426 -17.96 -30.78 -15.67
C ASN A 426 -16.61 -30.66 -14.94
N VAL A 427 -16.38 -29.47 -14.34
CA VAL A 427 -15.28 -29.23 -13.38
C VAL A 427 -15.91 -29.11 -12.00
N GLU A 428 -15.70 -30.11 -11.15
CA GLU A 428 -16.22 -30.17 -9.80
C GLU A 428 -15.17 -29.71 -8.81
N ILE A 429 -15.42 -28.60 -8.11
CA ILE A 429 -14.52 -28.01 -7.11
C ILE A 429 -15.02 -28.42 -5.73
N GLU A 430 -14.23 -29.17 -4.98
CA GLU A 430 -14.57 -29.57 -3.60
C GLU A 430 -14.65 -28.39 -2.65
N ALA A 431 -15.41 -28.56 -1.59
CA ALA A 431 -15.49 -27.57 -0.52
C ALA A 431 -14.08 -27.29 0.07
N ASP A 432 -13.83 -26.04 0.42
CA ASP A 432 -12.56 -25.55 0.97
C ASP A 432 -11.34 -25.75 0.05
N ARG A 433 -11.56 -25.98 -1.23
CA ARG A 433 -10.51 -26.00 -2.24
C ARG A 433 -10.50 -24.73 -3.05
N MET A 434 -9.29 -24.22 -3.25
CA MET A 434 -9.06 -23.07 -4.11
C MET A 434 -8.95 -23.54 -5.55
N PHE A 435 -9.64 -22.83 -6.46
CA PHE A 435 -9.44 -22.99 -7.90
C PHE A 435 -9.18 -21.63 -8.54
N TYR A 436 -8.01 -21.44 -9.08
CA TYR A 436 -7.58 -20.18 -9.65
C TYR A 436 -7.20 -20.30 -11.13
N VAL A 437 -7.82 -19.47 -11.95
CA VAL A 437 -7.49 -19.33 -13.37
C VAL A 437 -7.07 -17.90 -13.62
N SER A 438 -5.80 -17.67 -13.92
CA SER A 438 -5.27 -16.30 -14.11
C SER A 438 -5.76 -15.65 -15.40
N GLY A 439 -6.06 -16.43 -16.42
CA GLY A 439 -6.63 -16.01 -17.70
C GLY A 439 -8.10 -16.37 -17.86
N ASP A 440 -8.53 -16.59 -19.08
CA ASP A 440 -9.92 -16.87 -19.39
C ASP A 440 -10.29 -18.33 -19.26
N ILE A 441 -11.57 -18.56 -19.00
CA ILE A 441 -12.20 -19.87 -19.09
C ILE A 441 -13.03 -19.89 -20.38
N ILE A 442 -12.69 -20.78 -21.30
CA ILE A 442 -13.39 -20.96 -22.57
C ILE A 442 -14.24 -22.22 -22.49
N TYR A 443 -15.53 -22.05 -22.67
CA TYR A 443 -16.51 -23.12 -22.50
C TYR A 443 -16.88 -23.77 -23.83
N GLY A 444 -16.82 -25.10 -23.87
CA GLY A 444 -17.52 -25.90 -24.90
C GLY A 444 -19.02 -26.00 -24.63
N ASN A 445 -19.74 -26.64 -25.57
CA ASN A 445 -21.18 -26.81 -25.44
C ASN A 445 -21.54 -27.68 -24.22
N ILE A 446 -22.55 -27.23 -23.45
CA ILE A 446 -23.05 -27.95 -22.27
C ILE A 446 -21.96 -28.21 -21.21
N SER A 447 -20.98 -27.35 -21.14
CA SER A 447 -19.89 -27.46 -20.12
C SER A 447 -20.13 -26.47 -18.99
N TYR A 448 -19.86 -26.91 -17.76
CA TYR A 448 -20.19 -26.16 -16.54
C TYR A 448 -19.25 -26.50 -15.39
N PHE A 449 -19.33 -25.72 -14.31
CA PHE A 449 -18.71 -26.01 -13.03
C PHE A 449 -19.74 -26.46 -12.02
N THR A 450 -19.30 -27.34 -11.11
CA THR A 450 -19.96 -27.63 -9.85
C THR A 450 -19.05 -27.15 -8.71
N VAL A 451 -19.46 -26.14 -7.97
CA VAL A 451 -18.70 -25.60 -6.85
C VAL A 451 -19.36 -25.99 -5.54
N HIS A 452 -18.61 -26.62 -4.64
CA HIS A 452 -19.09 -27.00 -3.33
C HIS A 452 -18.76 -25.93 -2.29
N GLN A 453 -19.69 -25.65 -1.39
CA GLN A 453 -19.48 -24.81 -0.21
C GLN A 453 -20.12 -25.44 1.00
N GLN A 454 -19.30 -25.66 2.03
CA GLN A 454 -19.79 -26.20 3.31
C GLN A 454 -20.38 -25.08 4.16
N LEU A 455 -21.65 -25.19 4.54
CA LEU A 455 -22.31 -24.31 5.48
C LEU A 455 -22.37 -24.95 6.87
N LEU A 456 -22.10 -24.16 7.91
CA LEU A 456 -22.18 -24.62 9.29
C LEU A 456 -23.64 -24.67 9.74
N GLY A 457 -24.02 -25.80 10.33
CA GLY A 457 -25.35 -25.96 10.94
C GLY A 457 -25.54 -25.11 12.19
N GLU A 458 -26.79 -24.78 12.51
CA GLU A 458 -27.21 -23.95 13.62
C GLU A 458 -26.57 -22.51 13.61
N ASN A 459 -26.17 -22.06 12.41
CA ASN A 459 -25.48 -20.80 12.20
C ASN A 459 -26.01 -20.04 10.98
N TRP A 460 -25.89 -18.72 11.04
CA TRP A 460 -25.94 -17.88 9.87
C TRP A 460 -24.61 -17.97 9.12
N ASN A 461 -24.70 -18.26 7.83
CA ASN A 461 -23.57 -18.27 6.90
C ASN A 461 -23.75 -17.11 5.91
N TYR A 462 -22.77 -16.23 5.81
CA TYR A 462 -22.79 -15.14 4.83
C TYR A 462 -22.02 -15.58 3.59
N LEU A 463 -22.69 -15.56 2.47
CA LEU A 463 -22.16 -16.11 1.22
C LEU A 463 -22.52 -15.25 0.01
N THR A 464 -21.84 -15.52 -1.09
CA THR A 464 -22.18 -15.00 -2.42
C THR A 464 -22.11 -16.12 -3.44
N SER A 465 -22.73 -15.91 -4.60
CA SER A 465 -22.74 -16.93 -5.65
C SER A 465 -21.39 -16.97 -6.40
N PRO A 466 -20.76 -18.15 -6.57
CA PRO A 466 -19.58 -18.30 -7.43
C PRO A 466 -19.93 -18.43 -8.91
N ILE A 467 -21.20 -18.53 -9.25
CA ILE A 467 -21.67 -18.69 -10.64
C ILE A 467 -22.67 -17.60 -11.03
N ASN A 468 -22.75 -17.35 -12.32
CA ASN A 468 -23.48 -16.19 -12.84
C ASN A 468 -24.98 -16.17 -12.57
N LYS A 469 -25.60 -17.32 -12.31
CA LYS A 469 -27.04 -17.46 -12.07
C LYS A 469 -27.34 -18.60 -11.11
N THR A 470 -27.27 -18.34 -9.80
CA THR A 470 -27.71 -19.29 -8.78
C THR A 470 -29.17 -19.02 -8.44
N GLN A 471 -30.02 -20.02 -8.52
CA GLN A 471 -31.41 -19.90 -8.08
C GLN A 471 -31.57 -20.20 -6.59
N ALA A 472 -32.45 -19.48 -5.91
CA ALA A 472 -32.76 -19.68 -4.50
C ALA A 472 -33.31 -21.09 -4.17
N ALA A 473 -33.87 -21.78 -5.17
CA ALA A 473 -34.25 -23.19 -5.08
C ALA A 473 -33.11 -24.09 -4.58
N LEU A 474 -31.85 -23.68 -4.75
CA LEU A 474 -30.69 -24.40 -4.23
C LEU A 474 -30.72 -24.54 -2.71
N PHE A 475 -31.31 -23.59 -2.02
CA PHE A 475 -31.45 -23.55 -0.56
C PHE A 475 -32.83 -24.01 -0.07
N SER A 476 -33.63 -24.61 -0.93
CA SER A 476 -34.95 -25.08 -0.54
C SER A 476 -34.87 -26.36 0.34
N MET A 477 -35.78 -26.44 1.30
CA MET A 477 -35.92 -27.63 2.14
C MET A 477 -36.18 -28.90 1.34
N GLU A 478 -36.99 -28.80 0.26
CA GLU A 478 -37.28 -29.93 -0.64
C GLU A 478 -36.02 -30.53 -1.28
N ARG A 479 -35.07 -29.66 -1.66
CA ARG A 479 -33.80 -30.11 -2.26
C ARG A 479 -32.82 -30.69 -1.25
N ASN A 480 -32.75 -30.13 -0.07
CA ASN A 480 -31.67 -30.39 0.88
C ASN A 480 -32.09 -31.29 2.04
N ASN A 481 -33.39 -31.60 2.18
CA ASN A 481 -33.97 -32.28 3.34
C ASN A 481 -33.47 -31.66 4.67
N ASN A 482 -33.33 -30.33 4.72
CA ASN A 482 -32.82 -29.54 5.82
C ASN A 482 -33.56 -28.20 5.86
N ASP A 483 -33.90 -27.73 7.04
CA ASP A 483 -34.51 -26.43 7.22
C ASP A 483 -33.47 -25.35 6.96
N THR A 484 -33.73 -24.58 5.91
CA THR A 484 -32.85 -23.47 5.48
C THR A 484 -33.64 -22.19 5.31
N TRP A 485 -33.05 -21.07 5.72
CA TRP A 485 -33.63 -19.74 5.58
C TRP A 485 -32.66 -18.82 4.85
N LEU A 486 -33.05 -18.37 3.69
CA LEU A 486 -32.27 -17.45 2.83
C LEU A 486 -32.83 -16.04 2.98
N MET A 487 -31.94 -15.07 3.19
CA MET A 487 -32.26 -13.65 3.31
C MET A 487 -31.25 -12.79 2.52
N GLN A 488 -31.68 -11.58 2.18
CA GLN A 488 -30.77 -10.53 1.67
C GLN A 488 -30.79 -9.31 2.59
N TYR A 489 -29.68 -8.60 2.66
CA TYR A 489 -29.62 -7.32 3.34
C TYR A 489 -30.19 -6.22 2.43
N ASN A 490 -31.07 -5.40 2.98
CA ASN A 490 -31.73 -4.30 2.24
C ASN A 490 -31.36 -2.96 2.86
N THR A 491 -30.29 -2.37 2.39
CA THR A 491 -29.77 -1.09 2.91
C THR A 491 -30.90 -0.04 3.05
N GLY A 492 -31.07 0.48 4.26
CA GLY A 492 -32.05 1.52 4.59
C GLY A 492 -33.52 1.15 4.49
N LYS A 493 -33.85 -0.10 4.21
CA LYS A 493 -35.23 -0.58 4.16
C LYS A 493 -35.49 -1.53 5.32
N LYS A 494 -35.99 -0.96 6.42
CA LYS A 494 -36.35 -1.79 7.59
C LYS A 494 -37.43 -2.79 7.25
N SER A 495 -37.23 -4.00 7.72
CA SER A 495 -38.25 -5.06 7.70
C SER A 495 -39.39 -4.73 8.67
N LYS A 496 -40.44 -5.53 8.64
CA LYS A 496 -41.51 -5.49 9.65
C LYS A 496 -41.02 -5.78 11.09
N HIS A 497 -39.83 -6.35 11.24
CA HIS A 497 -39.20 -6.65 12.52
C HIS A 497 -38.25 -5.54 13.00
N GLY A 498 -38.09 -4.48 12.22
CA GLY A 498 -37.27 -3.32 12.58
C GLY A 498 -35.80 -3.41 12.18
N ASP A 499 -35.34 -4.53 11.66
CA ASP A 499 -34.00 -4.75 11.09
C ASP A 499 -33.98 -4.43 9.59
N TYR A 500 -32.82 -4.57 8.95
CA TYR A 500 -32.63 -4.32 7.52
C TYR A 500 -32.56 -5.60 6.67
N TRP A 501 -32.89 -6.74 7.25
CA TRP A 501 -32.97 -8.00 6.53
C TRP A 501 -34.32 -8.15 5.81
N SER A 502 -34.32 -8.80 4.67
CA SER A 502 -35.55 -9.15 3.96
C SER A 502 -36.38 -10.18 4.75
N ASP A 503 -37.65 -10.33 4.43
CA ASP A 503 -38.34 -11.61 4.73
C ASP A 503 -37.61 -12.75 4.04
N TYR A 504 -37.83 -13.96 4.45
CA TYR A 504 -37.23 -15.13 3.84
C TYR A 504 -37.57 -15.23 2.35
N LEU A 505 -36.53 -15.45 1.55
CA LEU A 505 -36.67 -15.55 0.11
C LEU A 505 -37.20 -16.95 -0.25
N THR A 506 -38.51 -17.04 -0.40
CA THR A 506 -39.22 -18.29 -0.69
C THR A 506 -39.47 -18.53 -2.17
N ASP A 507 -39.25 -17.53 -3.05
CA ASP A 507 -39.35 -17.70 -4.50
C ASP A 507 -38.18 -18.56 -5.00
N PRO A 508 -38.42 -19.79 -5.48
CA PRO A 508 -37.37 -20.67 -5.95
C PRO A 508 -36.62 -20.12 -7.19
N ASN A 509 -37.24 -19.22 -7.93
CA ASN A 509 -36.66 -18.59 -9.11
C ASN A 509 -35.87 -17.31 -8.80
N PHE A 510 -35.86 -16.86 -7.56
CA PHE A 510 -35.01 -15.73 -7.16
C PHE A 510 -33.54 -16.02 -7.48
N VAL A 511 -32.86 -15.08 -8.13
CA VAL A 511 -31.47 -15.26 -8.57
C VAL A 511 -30.50 -14.58 -7.63
N LEU A 512 -29.56 -15.34 -7.08
CA LEU A 512 -28.41 -14.83 -6.35
C LEU A 512 -27.35 -14.37 -7.36
N LEU A 513 -26.84 -13.17 -7.15
CA LEU A 513 -25.86 -12.55 -8.03
C LEU A 513 -24.45 -12.66 -7.43
N PRO A 514 -23.43 -12.94 -8.24
CA PRO A 514 -22.04 -12.83 -7.81
C PRO A 514 -21.71 -11.43 -7.26
N GLY A 515 -20.88 -11.38 -6.23
CA GLY A 515 -20.48 -10.11 -5.58
C GLY A 515 -21.50 -9.53 -4.61
N LYS A 516 -22.76 -9.92 -4.68
CA LYS A 516 -23.79 -9.56 -3.70
C LYS A 516 -23.82 -10.61 -2.57
N GLY A 517 -23.87 -10.12 -1.33
CA GLY A 517 -23.94 -10.98 -0.17
C GLY A 517 -25.38 -11.38 0.19
N TYR A 518 -25.51 -12.61 0.70
CA TYR A 518 -26.74 -13.18 1.22
C TYR A 518 -26.47 -13.87 2.55
N ALA A 519 -27.48 -13.99 3.39
CA ALA A 519 -27.44 -14.74 4.64
C ALA A 519 -28.26 -16.03 4.50
N VAL A 520 -27.65 -17.14 4.83
CA VAL A 520 -28.28 -18.44 4.87
C VAL A 520 -28.14 -19.03 6.26
N TYR A 521 -29.25 -19.28 6.93
CA TYR A 521 -29.26 -20.13 8.13
C TYR A 521 -29.60 -21.55 7.73
N THR A 522 -28.94 -22.50 8.33
CA THR A 522 -29.24 -23.93 8.13
C THR A 522 -29.24 -24.67 9.48
N GLN A 523 -30.21 -25.53 9.71
CA GLN A 523 -30.35 -26.24 10.97
C GLN A 523 -29.27 -27.30 11.17
N SER A 524 -28.84 -27.95 10.10
CA SER A 524 -27.71 -28.87 10.11
C SER A 524 -26.69 -28.47 9.06
N SER A 525 -25.46 -28.94 9.19
CA SER A 525 -24.42 -28.64 8.18
C SER A 525 -24.88 -29.08 6.79
N LEU A 526 -24.61 -28.24 5.80
CA LEU A 526 -25.09 -28.41 4.43
C LEU A 526 -23.95 -28.20 3.43
N ASP A 527 -23.75 -29.17 2.54
CA ASP A 527 -22.91 -29.03 1.36
C ASP A 527 -23.74 -28.47 0.21
N VAL A 528 -23.51 -27.21 -0.11
CA VAL A 528 -24.21 -26.51 -1.20
C VAL A 528 -23.44 -26.73 -2.51
N LYS A 529 -24.17 -27.13 -3.56
CA LYS A 529 -23.61 -27.38 -4.90
C LYS A 529 -24.11 -26.36 -5.90
N TYR A 530 -23.26 -25.41 -6.22
CA TYR A 530 -23.53 -24.40 -7.25
C TYR A 530 -23.16 -24.98 -8.62
N GLU A 531 -24.10 -24.97 -9.57
CA GLU A 531 -23.89 -25.51 -10.93
C GLU A 531 -24.09 -24.43 -11.99
N GLY A 532 -23.10 -24.23 -12.86
CA GLY A 532 -23.23 -23.26 -13.96
C GLY A 532 -21.90 -22.70 -14.47
N ILE A 533 -21.96 -21.51 -15.01
CA ILE A 533 -20.80 -20.75 -15.52
C ILE A 533 -20.09 -20.06 -14.35
N LEU A 534 -18.84 -20.40 -14.11
CA LEU A 534 -18.04 -19.85 -13.02
C LEU A 534 -17.83 -18.35 -13.20
N CYS A 535 -17.96 -17.61 -12.13
CA CYS A 535 -17.58 -16.21 -12.07
C CYS A 535 -16.05 -16.09 -12.11
N ASN A 536 -15.50 -15.75 -13.27
CA ASN A 536 -14.06 -15.54 -13.48
C ASN A 536 -13.77 -14.22 -14.18
N SER A 537 -14.75 -13.34 -14.27
CA SER A 537 -14.64 -12.00 -14.84
C SER A 537 -14.94 -10.94 -13.78
N SER A 538 -14.66 -9.68 -14.10
CA SER A 538 -14.96 -8.57 -13.19
C SER A 538 -16.43 -8.51 -12.83
N THR A 539 -16.72 -8.36 -11.55
CA THR A 539 -18.07 -8.23 -11.00
C THR A 539 -18.20 -6.89 -10.31
N VAL A 540 -19.16 -6.09 -10.70
CA VAL A 540 -19.42 -4.76 -10.14
C VAL A 540 -20.56 -4.83 -9.14
N PHE A 541 -20.35 -4.28 -7.96
CA PHE A 541 -21.38 -4.09 -6.95
C PHE A 541 -21.55 -2.59 -6.65
N THR A 542 -22.77 -2.09 -6.78
CA THR A 542 -23.09 -0.70 -6.46
C THR A 542 -23.46 -0.57 -4.99
N LEU A 543 -22.71 0.21 -4.25
CA LEU A 543 -22.98 0.55 -2.85
C LEU A 543 -24.17 1.50 -2.75
N VAL A 544 -24.99 1.29 -1.75
CA VAL A 544 -26.22 2.06 -1.52
C VAL A 544 -26.19 2.69 -0.14
N GLU A 545 -26.57 3.97 -0.06
CA GLU A 545 -26.92 4.66 1.18
C GLU A 545 -28.41 5.00 1.14
N ASN A 546 -29.15 4.62 2.15
CA ASN A 546 -30.58 4.89 2.21
C ASN A 546 -31.06 5.01 3.67
N ASN A 547 -31.85 6.05 3.96
CA ASN A 547 -32.40 6.28 5.29
C ASN A 547 -31.38 6.25 6.44
N ASN A 548 -30.19 6.81 6.23
CA ASN A 548 -29.04 6.81 7.15
C ASN A 548 -28.42 5.40 7.41
N ASP A 549 -28.89 4.36 6.74
CA ASP A 549 -28.18 3.09 6.71
C ASP A 549 -27.21 3.10 5.53
N LYS A 550 -25.95 2.86 5.84
CA LYS A 550 -24.82 2.86 4.89
C LYS A 550 -24.20 1.48 4.70
N LYS A 551 -24.73 0.48 5.45
CA LYS A 551 -24.17 -0.87 5.39
C LYS A 551 -24.63 -1.58 4.13
N ASN A 552 -23.70 -2.26 3.52
CA ASN A 552 -23.92 -3.09 2.34
C ASN A 552 -23.29 -4.47 2.58
N LEU A 553 -24.00 -5.53 2.23
CA LEU A 553 -23.48 -6.88 2.30
C LEU A 553 -22.98 -7.28 0.90
N VAL A 554 -21.68 -7.37 0.76
CA VAL A 554 -20.99 -7.74 -0.48
C VAL A 554 -20.21 -9.04 -0.29
N GLY A 555 -19.72 -9.69 -1.33
CA GLY A 555 -18.99 -10.94 -1.15
C GLY A 555 -17.96 -11.21 -2.24
N ASN A 556 -16.97 -12.02 -1.90
CA ASN A 556 -15.97 -12.53 -2.82
C ASN A 556 -16.58 -13.62 -3.72
N PRO A 557 -16.87 -13.35 -5.01
CA PRO A 557 -17.54 -14.33 -5.89
C PRO A 557 -16.59 -15.39 -6.47
N PHE A 558 -15.29 -15.28 -6.18
CA PHE A 558 -14.29 -16.16 -6.77
C PHE A 558 -14.01 -17.38 -5.88
N THR A 559 -13.57 -18.44 -6.53
CA THR A 559 -13.14 -19.69 -5.87
C THR A 559 -11.73 -19.63 -5.29
N ALA A 560 -11.11 -18.47 -5.28
CA ALA A 560 -9.86 -18.17 -4.58
C ALA A 560 -10.05 -16.95 -3.65
N PRO A 561 -9.29 -16.84 -2.55
CA PRO A 561 -9.36 -15.68 -1.68
C PRO A 561 -8.95 -14.39 -2.41
N LEU A 562 -9.46 -13.24 -1.94
CA LEU A 562 -8.99 -11.93 -2.39
C LEU A 562 -7.88 -11.43 -1.47
N SER A 563 -6.95 -10.68 -2.04
CA SER A 563 -5.98 -9.89 -1.29
C SER A 563 -6.56 -8.53 -0.94
N SER A 564 -6.60 -8.17 0.34
CA SER A 564 -6.97 -6.82 0.78
C SER A 564 -6.12 -5.76 0.08
N LYS A 565 -4.81 -5.99 -0.01
CA LYS A 565 -3.86 -5.11 -0.70
C LYS A 565 -4.23 -4.86 -2.16
N LYS A 566 -4.56 -5.91 -2.91
CA LYS A 566 -4.97 -5.79 -4.32
C LYS A 566 -6.34 -5.14 -4.48
N LEU A 567 -7.18 -5.24 -3.47
CA LEU A 567 -8.52 -4.65 -3.46
C LEU A 567 -8.52 -3.18 -3.04
N PHE A 568 -7.41 -2.67 -2.50
CA PHE A 568 -7.31 -1.32 -1.94
C PHE A 568 -7.79 -0.23 -2.91
N GLU A 569 -7.35 -0.24 -4.16
CA GLU A 569 -7.74 0.77 -5.16
C GLU A 569 -9.25 0.80 -5.45
N GLU A 570 -9.93 -0.32 -5.26
CA GLU A 570 -11.39 -0.41 -5.45
C GLU A 570 -12.17 0.06 -4.23
N ILE A 571 -11.55 0.12 -3.06
CA ILE A 571 -12.19 0.40 -1.78
C ILE A 571 -11.85 1.79 -1.25
N ASP A 572 -10.62 2.27 -1.47
CA ASP A 572 -10.15 3.53 -0.90
C ASP A 572 -11.05 4.72 -1.27
N GLY A 573 -11.47 5.45 -0.24
CA GLY A 573 -12.39 6.59 -0.37
C GLY A 573 -13.82 6.23 -0.76
N LYS A 574 -14.20 4.94 -0.77
CA LYS A 574 -15.58 4.49 -1.06
C LYS A 574 -16.27 3.89 0.16
N ILE A 575 -15.50 3.29 1.07
CA ILE A 575 -16.03 2.71 2.30
C ILE A 575 -15.38 3.32 3.54
N GLN A 576 -16.11 3.34 4.62
CA GLN A 576 -15.73 3.92 5.88
C GLN A 576 -14.57 3.14 6.50
N GLY A 577 -13.49 3.85 6.90
CA GLY A 577 -12.30 3.27 7.48
C GLY A 577 -11.52 2.30 6.59
N ASN A 578 -11.83 2.20 5.30
CA ASN A 578 -11.38 1.11 4.43
C ASN A 578 -11.59 -0.26 5.09
N ALA A 579 -12.61 -0.36 5.95
CA ALA A 579 -12.88 -1.54 6.77
C ALA A 579 -13.93 -2.45 6.13
N ILE A 580 -13.64 -3.75 6.11
CA ILE A 580 -14.60 -4.81 5.83
C ILE A 580 -14.85 -5.60 7.11
N PHE A 581 -16.05 -6.10 7.27
CA PHE A 581 -16.47 -6.83 8.47
C PHE A 581 -16.85 -8.27 8.11
N LEU A 582 -16.00 -9.20 8.46
CA LEU A 582 -16.27 -10.63 8.32
C LEU A 582 -17.01 -11.15 9.54
N LEU A 583 -17.98 -12.02 9.32
CA LEU A 583 -18.65 -12.75 10.39
C LEU A 583 -17.78 -13.93 10.84
N ASP A 584 -17.34 -13.89 12.08
CA ASP A 584 -16.87 -15.09 12.77
C ASP A 584 -18.09 -15.98 13.10
N LYS A 585 -18.26 -17.03 12.30
CA LYS A 585 -19.45 -17.89 12.37
C LYS A 585 -19.53 -18.65 13.70
N GLU A 586 -18.38 -19.05 14.26
CA GLU A 586 -18.32 -19.80 15.53
C GLU A 586 -18.63 -18.91 16.72
N ASN A 587 -18.07 -17.72 16.73
CA ASN A 587 -18.23 -16.75 17.81
C ASN A 587 -19.45 -15.83 17.63
N LYS A 588 -20.03 -15.79 16.43
CA LYS A 588 -21.21 -14.97 16.06
C LYS A 588 -20.97 -13.47 16.27
N VAL A 589 -19.76 -13.01 16.00
CA VAL A 589 -19.32 -11.60 16.10
C VAL A 589 -18.69 -11.14 14.80
N TYR A 590 -18.58 -9.83 14.61
CA TYR A 590 -17.91 -9.24 13.46
C TYR A 590 -16.53 -8.74 13.83
N ASN A 591 -15.55 -9.10 13.01
CA ASN A 591 -14.19 -8.62 13.16
C ASN A 591 -13.84 -7.71 11.97
N PRO A 592 -13.29 -6.51 12.22
CA PRO A 592 -12.86 -5.61 11.17
C PRO A 592 -11.55 -6.08 10.53
N ILE A 593 -11.47 -5.98 9.21
CA ILE A 593 -10.26 -6.12 8.42
C ILE A 593 -10.05 -4.81 7.67
N ILE A 594 -8.88 -4.20 7.83
CA ILE A 594 -8.52 -3.00 7.09
C ILE A 594 -7.92 -3.39 5.74
N VAL A 595 -8.43 -2.78 4.72
CA VAL A 595 -7.87 -2.87 3.37
C VAL A 595 -6.80 -1.81 3.24
N ASP A 596 -5.54 -2.24 3.31
CA ASP A 596 -4.34 -1.40 3.33
C ASP A 596 -3.44 -1.73 2.13
N PRO A 597 -2.86 -0.72 1.44
CA PRO A 597 -1.98 -0.98 0.29
C PRO A 597 -0.64 -1.63 0.64
N ASN A 598 -0.27 -1.65 1.91
CA ASN A 598 1.02 -2.16 2.38
C ASN A 598 0.91 -3.57 2.97
N GLU A 599 -0.29 -4.05 3.25
CA GLU A 599 -0.52 -5.32 3.93
C GLU A 599 -1.51 -6.22 3.17
N THR A 600 -1.21 -7.51 3.10
CA THR A 600 -2.12 -8.50 2.51
C THR A 600 -2.83 -9.27 3.61
N VAL A 601 -4.12 -9.00 3.76
CA VAL A 601 -5.05 -9.84 4.52
C VAL A 601 -5.94 -10.59 3.53
N LEU A 602 -6.17 -11.87 3.77
CA LEU A 602 -6.96 -12.70 2.87
C LEU A 602 -8.45 -12.59 3.19
N ILE A 603 -9.24 -12.29 2.16
CA ILE A 603 -10.70 -12.32 2.23
C ILE A 603 -11.15 -13.67 1.68
N PRO A 604 -11.78 -14.54 2.49
CA PRO A 604 -12.10 -15.90 2.06
C PRO A 604 -12.93 -15.97 0.78
N SER A 605 -12.75 -17.06 0.03
CA SER A 605 -13.55 -17.34 -1.15
C SER A 605 -15.02 -17.60 -0.79
N LEU A 606 -15.93 -17.14 -1.63
CA LEU A 606 -17.37 -17.32 -1.54
C LEU A 606 -18.04 -16.73 -0.29
N GLU A 607 -17.29 -16.09 0.58
CA GLU A 607 -17.84 -15.45 1.77
C GLU A 607 -18.30 -14.03 1.50
N ALA A 608 -19.39 -13.63 2.19
CA ALA A 608 -19.86 -12.28 2.18
C ALA A 608 -19.49 -11.55 3.48
N PHE A 609 -19.32 -10.23 3.37
CA PHE A 609 -18.89 -9.35 4.44
C PHE A 609 -19.61 -8.00 4.34
N PHE A 610 -19.73 -7.33 5.45
CA PHE A 610 -20.27 -5.97 5.47
C PHE A 610 -19.21 -4.93 5.15
N VAL A 611 -19.66 -3.90 4.45
CA VAL A 611 -18.94 -2.64 4.26
C VAL A 611 -19.88 -1.48 4.55
N GLU A 612 -19.36 -0.36 5.00
CA GLU A 612 -20.12 0.87 5.20
C GLU A 612 -19.71 1.89 4.12
N THR A 613 -20.64 2.33 3.28
CA THR A 613 -20.31 3.28 2.20
C THR A 613 -20.13 4.71 2.73
N ILE A 614 -19.19 5.45 2.13
CA ILE A 614 -19.02 6.89 2.39
C ILE A 614 -20.00 7.71 1.54
N SER A 615 -20.35 7.21 0.36
CA SER A 615 -21.24 7.91 -0.59
C SER A 615 -22.16 6.95 -1.34
N ASP A 616 -23.40 7.37 -1.57
CA ASP A 616 -24.38 6.64 -2.36
C ASP A 616 -23.90 6.41 -3.80
N LYS A 617 -24.21 5.23 -4.33
CA LYS A 617 -23.88 4.82 -5.70
C LYS A 617 -22.38 4.71 -6.05
N SER A 618 -21.52 4.63 -5.06
CA SER A 618 -20.15 4.17 -5.28
C SER A 618 -20.15 2.72 -5.75
N GLU A 619 -19.15 2.32 -6.50
CA GLU A 619 -19.03 0.97 -7.01
C GLU A 619 -17.75 0.30 -6.51
N ILE A 620 -17.87 -0.95 -6.09
CA ILE A 620 -16.74 -1.85 -5.86
C ILE A 620 -16.70 -2.84 -7.01
N THR A 621 -15.55 -2.97 -7.64
CA THR A 621 -15.34 -3.95 -8.70
C THR A 621 -14.45 -5.08 -8.18
N PHE A 622 -14.99 -6.27 -8.06
CA PHE A 622 -14.20 -7.47 -7.81
C PHE A 622 -13.61 -7.95 -9.13
N LYS A 623 -12.29 -7.98 -9.24
CA LYS A 623 -11.57 -8.37 -10.45
C LYS A 623 -10.80 -9.66 -10.20
N ARG A 624 -10.62 -10.46 -11.22
CA ARG A 624 -9.80 -11.67 -11.21
C ARG A 624 -8.41 -11.44 -10.60
N GLN A 625 -7.78 -10.32 -10.96
CA GLN A 625 -6.45 -9.94 -10.46
C GLN A 625 -6.39 -9.64 -8.95
N HIS A 626 -7.54 -9.41 -8.30
CA HIS A 626 -7.59 -9.22 -6.84
C HIS A 626 -7.45 -10.55 -6.08
N GLN A 627 -7.61 -11.67 -6.77
CA GLN A 627 -7.42 -12.99 -6.18
C GLN A 627 -5.95 -13.18 -5.75
N TYR A 628 -5.75 -13.99 -4.73
CA TYR A 628 -4.46 -14.29 -4.15
C TYR A 628 -4.27 -15.78 -4.02
N ILE A 629 -3.06 -16.26 -4.28
CA ILE A 629 -2.68 -17.64 -4.06
C ILE A 629 -1.83 -17.68 -2.80
N PRO A 630 -2.37 -18.17 -1.67
CA PRO A 630 -1.62 -18.26 -0.43
C PRO A 630 -0.40 -19.18 -0.60
N LYS A 631 0.72 -18.82 -0.01
CA LYS A 631 1.84 -19.73 0.12
C LYS A 631 1.54 -20.75 1.21
N SER A 632 2.08 -21.96 1.07
CA SER A 632 1.90 -23.02 2.07
C SER A 632 2.28 -22.51 3.47
N GLY A 633 1.31 -22.53 4.41
CA GLY A 633 1.48 -22.05 5.78
C GLY A 633 1.24 -20.56 6.00
N GLU A 634 0.86 -19.81 4.99
CA GLU A 634 0.49 -18.41 5.11
C GLU A 634 -0.93 -18.31 5.67
N GLN A 635 -1.04 -18.01 6.97
CA GLN A 635 -2.30 -17.62 7.60
C GLN A 635 -2.26 -16.11 7.82
N SER A 636 -3.18 -15.38 7.21
CA SER A 636 -3.22 -13.95 7.36
C SER A 636 -4.64 -13.46 7.61
N PHE A 637 -4.94 -13.25 8.89
CA PHE A 637 -6.13 -12.53 9.36
C PHE A 637 -5.74 -11.41 10.35
N VAL A 638 -4.53 -10.86 10.25
CA VAL A 638 -4.02 -9.90 11.22
C VAL A 638 -3.64 -8.60 10.52
N ASN A 639 -4.21 -7.50 11.01
CA ASN A 639 -3.81 -6.16 10.58
C ASN A 639 -2.54 -5.73 11.34
N ASN A 640 -1.36 -6.06 10.81
CA ASN A 640 -0.07 -5.84 11.49
C ASN A 640 0.30 -4.36 11.68
N ASN A 641 -0.33 -3.47 10.91
CA ASN A 641 -0.09 -2.03 10.98
C ASN A 641 -0.99 -1.31 12.01
N TYR A 642 -1.87 -2.04 12.68
CA TYR A 642 -2.80 -1.52 13.67
C TYR A 642 -2.56 -2.17 15.03
N LEU A 643 -2.75 -1.39 16.08
CA LEU A 643 -2.92 -1.94 17.41
C LEU A 643 -4.26 -2.66 17.48
N THR A 644 -4.28 -3.77 18.19
CA THR A 644 -5.49 -4.56 18.36
C THR A 644 -5.88 -4.60 19.84
N LEU A 645 -7.01 -3.98 20.18
CA LEU A 645 -7.61 -4.13 21.49
C LEU A 645 -8.61 -5.27 21.44
N SER A 646 -8.33 -6.34 22.17
CA SER A 646 -9.13 -7.55 22.21
C SER A 646 -9.88 -7.69 23.54
N ALA A 647 -11.12 -8.16 23.48
CA ALA A 647 -11.84 -8.66 24.63
C ALA A 647 -11.91 -10.19 24.56
N VAL A 648 -11.39 -10.86 25.59
CA VAL A 648 -11.26 -12.32 25.66
C VAL A 648 -12.11 -12.86 26.79
N VAL A 649 -13.00 -13.79 26.49
CA VAL A 649 -13.85 -14.53 27.44
C VAL A 649 -13.75 -16.01 27.10
N ASN A 650 -13.28 -16.85 28.04
CA ASN A 650 -13.20 -18.31 27.86
C ASN A 650 -12.50 -18.72 26.55
N LYS A 651 -11.43 -18.03 26.16
CA LYS A 651 -10.67 -18.19 24.89
C LYS A 651 -11.39 -17.73 23.62
N LYS A 652 -12.60 -17.22 23.72
CA LYS A 652 -13.30 -16.57 22.62
C LYS A 652 -12.92 -15.11 22.57
N THR A 653 -12.67 -14.59 21.40
CA THR A 653 -12.08 -13.25 21.22
C THR A 653 -12.84 -12.45 20.18
N GLN A 654 -13.11 -11.20 20.49
CA GLN A 654 -13.48 -10.17 19.53
C GLN A 654 -12.56 -8.96 19.74
N TYR A 655 -12.30 -8.19 18.69
CA TYR A 655 -11.35 -7.10 18.76
C TYR A 655 -11.80 -5.84 18.02
N ALA A 656 -11.19 -4.72 18.39
CA ALA A 656 -11.28 -3.44 17.72
C ALA A 656 -9.85 -2.95 17.36
N LEU A 657 -9.74 -2.13 16.33
CA LEU A 657 -8.46 -1.70 15.74
C LEU A 657 -8.19 -0.22 16.03
N ILE A 658 -6.93 0.07 16.34
CA ILE A 658 -6.45 1.42 16.60
C ILE A 658 -5.34 1.75 15.63
N GLY A 659 -5.49 2.86 14.90
CA GLY A 659 -4.51 3.35 13.95
C GLY A 659 -4.06 4.78 14.23
N MET A 660 -2.93 5.16 13.67
CA MET A 660 -2.49 6.55 13.62
C MET A 660 -2.36 6.99 12.17
N ASN A 661 -3.04 8.08 11.82
CA ASN A 661 -2.97 8.67 10.50
C ASN A 661 -3.01 10.20 10.61
N ILE A 662 -1.97 10.87 10.16
CA ILE A 662 -1.84 12.33 10.24
C ILE A 662 -2.97 13.09 9.54
N GLU A 663 -3.66 12.45 8.61
CA GLU A 663 -4.82 13.03 7.91
C GLU A 663 -6.14 12.82 8.67
N SER A 664 -6.16 12.00 9.71
CA SER A 664 -7.35 11.77 10.55
C SER A 664 -7.60 12.92 11.52
N LYS A 665 -8.72 12.87 12.22
CA LYS A 665 -9.11 13.85 13.25
C LYS A 665 -9.25 13.16 14.60
N TYR A 666 -9.33 13.94 15.67
CA TYR A 666 -9.68 13.41 17.01
C TYR A 666 -11.18 13.09 17.18
N GLY A 667 -11.97 13.16 16.13
CA GLY A 667 -13.38 12.81 16.07
C GLY A 667 -13.63 11.86 14.93
N PHE A 668 -14.85 11.35 14.82
CA PHE A 668 -15.24 10.46 13.75
C PHE A 668 -14.96 11.06 12.35
N ASP A 669 -14.27 10.32 11.52
CA ASP A 669 -13.96 10.70 10.15
C ASP A 669 -13.92 9.49 9.18
N ARG A 670 -13.43 9.72 7.97
CA ARG A 670 -13.39 8.69 6.92
C ARG A 670 -12.43 7.51 7.20
N TYR A 671 -11.53 7.66 8.15
CA TYR A 671 -10.55 6.63 8.52
C TYR A 671 -11.03 5.73 9.65
N ASP A 672 -12.21 6.05 10.22
CA ASP A 672 -12.84 5.29 11.27
C ASP A 672 -13.95 4.40 10.72
N ALA A 673 -14.32 3.36 11.46
CA ALA A 673 -15.45 2.52 11.06
C ALA A 673 -16.33 2.17 12.25
N HIS A 674 -17.65 2.28 12.07
CA HIS A 674 -18.63 2.00 13.10
C HIS A 674 -18.59 0.54 13.54
N LYS A 675 -19.01 0.32 14.78
CA LYS A 675 -19.17 -1.03 15.35
C LYS A 675 -20.37 -1.72 14.70
N ILE A 676 -20.13 -2.94 14.25
CA ILE A 676 -21.20 -3.88 13.91
C ILE A 676 -21.24 -4.92 15.02
N PHE A 677 -22.36 -4.96 15.74
CA PHE A 677 -22.55 -5.90 16.82
C PHE A 677 -22.99 -7.28 16.28
N GLY A 678 -22.43 -8.30 16.88
CA GLY A 678 -22.83 -9.68 16.62
C GLY A 678 -24.09 -10.10 17.40
N THR A 679 -24.32 -11.38 17.43
CA THR A 679 -25.45 -12.01 18.17
C THR A 679 -24.99 -12.96 19.27
N SER A 680 -23.71 -12.91 19.60
CA SER A 680 -23.14 -13.78 20.63
C SER A 680 -23.57 -13.33 22.02
N GLU A 681 -23.98 -14.28 22.86
CA GLU A 681 -24.19 -14.05 24.29
C GLU A 681 -22.92 -14.37 25.12
N GLU A 682 -21.99 -15.12 24.55
CA GLU A 682 -20.81 -15.66 25.23
C GLU A 682 -19.51 -14.92 24.94
N VAL A 683 -19.50 -14.04 23.95
CA VAL A 683 -18.32 -13.26 23.54
C VAL A 683 -18.51 -11.82 23.97
N ALA A 684 -17.50 -11.25 24.62
CA ALA A 684 -17.49 -9.83 24.89
C ALA A 684 -17.08 -9.07 23.63
N GLU A 685 -17.82 -8.03 23.28
CA GLU A 685 -17.55 -7.16 22.14
C GLU A 685 -16.99 -5.82 22.61
N VAL A 686 -15.75 -5.52 22.19
CA VAL A 686 -15.06 -4.27 22.51
C VAL A 686 -15.15 -3.28 21.36
N TYR A 687 -15.22 -2.00 21.68
CA TYR A 687 -15.29 -0.90 20.72
C TYR A 687 -14.83 0.42 21.37
N PHE A 688 -14.61 1.44 20.54
CA PHE A 688 -14.25 2.78 21.02
C PHE A 688 -15.45 3.70 20.96
N ILE A 689 -15.47 4.69 21.84
CA ILE A 689 -16.54 5.69 21.90
C ILE A 689 -15.91 7.05 21.61
N ILE A 690 -16.26 7.64 20.47
CA ILE A 690 -15.76 8.92 20.01
C ILE A 690 -16.96 9.85 19.73
N ASN A 691 -17.14 10.89 20.55
CA ASN A 691 -18.25 11.84 20.40
C ASN A 691 -19.64 11.17 20.36
N GLY A 692 -19.79 10.04 21.03
CA GLY A 692 -21.02 9.25 21.06
C GLY A 692 -21.17 8.23 19.93
N GLU A 693 -20.25 8.15 19.00
CA GLU A 693 -20.18 7.12 17.97
C GLU A 693 -19.44 5.88 18.51
N GLU A 694 -19.95 4.69 18.21
CA GLU A 694 -19.36 3.39 18.58
C GLU A 694 -18.55 2.84 17.43
N LEU A 695 -17.24 2.66 17.61
CA LEU A 695 -16.30 2.36 16.54
C LEU A 695 -15.58 1.02 16.74
N SER A 696 -15.55 0.19 15.71
CA SER A 696 -14.66 -0.97 15.60
C SER A 696 -13.24 -0.60 15.16
N VAL A 697 -13.11 0.52 14.46
CA VAL A 697 -11.81 1.07 14.01
C VAL A 697 -11.79 2.54 14.38
N ASN A 698 -10.77 2.94 15.11
CA ASN A 698 -10.53 4.34 15.45
C ASN A 698 -9.11 4.74 15.03
N THR A 699 -8.98 5.87 14.36
CA THR A 699 -7.71 6.46 13.97
C THR A 699 -7.59 7.86 14.54
N PHE A 700 -6.39 8.27 14.90
CA PHE A 700 -6.13 9.60 15.43
C PHE A 700 -4.88 10.22 14.78
N PRO A 701 -4.77 11.57 14.70
CA PRO A 701 -3.75 12.23 13.92
C PRO A 701 -2.38 12.29 14.57
N ASP A 702 -2.33 12.43 15.90
CA ASP A 702 -1.09 12.61 16.67
C ASP A 702 -1.32 12.33 18.17
N TYR A 703 -0.25 12.29 18.93
CA TYR A 703 -0.24 12.17 20.40
C TYR A 703 -0.28 13.53 21.08
N PRO A 704 -0.95 13.68 22.25
CA PRO A 704 -1.70 12.64 22.94
C PRO A 704 -3.08 12.39 22.33
N ALA A 705 -3.58 11.17 22.51
CA ALA A 705 -4.95 10.79 22.15
C ALA A 705 -5.58 10.02 23.31
N SER A 706 -6.84 10.33 23.64
CA SER A 706 -7.57 9.65 24.71
C SER A 706 -9.03 9.46 24.31
N PHE A 707 -9.54 8.25 24.49
CA PHE A 707 -10.93 7.92 24.16
C PHE A 707 -11.47 6.80 25.04
N ASP A 708 -12.79 6.78 25.20
CA ASP A 708 -13.48 5.80 26.00
C ASP A 708 -13.59 4.45 25.29
N ILE A 709 -13.56 3.37 26.06
CA ILE A 709 -13.77 2.01 25.60
C ILE A 709 -15.18 1.59 26.02
N GLY A 710 -15.96 1.13 25.05
CA GLY A 710 -17.22 0.44 25.27
C GLY A 710 -17.02 -1.07 25.25
N LEU A 711 -17.81 -1.76 26.02
CA LEU A 711 -17.83 -3.20 26.08
C LEU A 711 -19.26 -3.71 26.20
N TYR A 712 -19.64 -4.66 25.36
CA TYR A 712 -20.90 -5.37 25.45
C TYR A 712 -20.67 -6.85 25.72
N ILE A 713 -21.42 -7.41 26.65
CA ILE A 713 -21.42 -8.86 26.96
C ILE A 713 -22.83 -9.35 27.23
N GLY A 714 -23.22 -10.46 26.60
CA GLY A 714 -24.55 -11.04 26.76
C GLY A 714 -24.77 -11.68 28.14
N GLN A 715 -23.73 -12.26 28.71
CA GLN A 715 -23.76 -12.94 30.02
C GLN A 715 -22.63 -12.44 30.91
N SER A 716 -22.90 -12.19 32.19
CA SER A 716 -21.89 -11.81 33.19
C SER A 716 -20.69 -12.74 33.18
N ASN A 717 -19.49 -12.18 33.06
CA ASN A 717 -18.25 -12.96 33.02
C ASN A 717 -17.03 -12.12 33.39
N GLU A 718 -15.90 -12.80 33.62
CA GLU A 718 -14.59 -12.18 33.63
C GLU A 718 -14.12 -11.94 32.20
N VAL A 719 -13.81 -10.71 31.87
CA VAL A 719 -13.29 -10.29 30.55
C VAL A 719 -11.83 -9.88 30.73
N GLU A 720 -10.97 -10.38 29.86
CA GLU A 720 -9.59 -9.94 29.74
C GLU A 720 -9.48 -9.00 28.54
N LEU A 721 -9.18 -7.73 28.82
CA LEU A 721 -8.82 -6.75 27.79
C LEU A 721 -7.33 -6.88 27.49
N GLN A 722 -6.98 -7.12 26.24
CA GLN A 722 -5.59 -7.30 25.80
C GLN A 722 -5.26 -6.31 24.69
N LEU A 723 -4.10 -5.62 24.82
CA LEU A 723 -3.55 -4.82 23.74
C LEU A 723 -2.46 -5.62 23.03
N ASN A 724 -2.66 -5.86 21.75
CA ASN A 724 -1.74 -6.62 20.92
C ASN A 724 -1.10 -5.74 19.85
N ASN A 725 -0.01 -6.25 19.27
CA ASN A 725 0.76 -5.58 18.22
C ASN A 725 1.43 -4.26 18.66
N ILE A 726 1.87 -4.19 19.90
CA ILE A 726 2.51 -3.00 20.51
C ILE A 726 3.76 -2.56 19.73
N SER A 727 4.37 -3.45 18.95
CA SER A 727 5.55 -3.16 18.12
C SER A 727 5.34 -2.08 17.05
N VAL A 728 4.09 -1.73 16.73
CA VAL A 728 3.78 -0.62 15.81
C VAL A 728 3.93 0.75 16.46
N LEU A 729 3.98 0.81 17.80
CA LEU A 729 4.15 2.06 18.52
C LEU A 729 5.61 2.53 18.49
N PRO A 730 5.84 3.85 18.40
CA PRO A 730 7.14 4.43 18.69
C PRO A 730 7.59 4.09 20.11
N LYS A 731 8.89 3.87 20.34
CA LYS A 731 9.45 3.51 21.65
C LYS A 731 9.17 4.53 22.76
N ASN A 732 8.91 5.78 22.41
CA ASN A 732 8.62 6.86 23.35
C ASN A 732 7.12 7.11 23.53
N VAL A 733 6.28 6.16 23.14
CA VAL A 733 4.82 6.21 23.35
C VAL A 733 4.42 5.22 24.41
N LEU A 734 3.67 5.71 25.39
CA LEU A 734 3.06 4.98 26.48
C LEU A 734 1.58 4.77 26.20
N VAL A 735 1.04 3.59 26.50
CA VAL A 735 -0.40 3.30 26.45
C VAL A 735 -0.88 2.95 27.84
N LEU A 736 -1.80 3.76 28.35
CA LEU A 736 -2.40 3.58 29.67
C LEU A 736 -3.90 3.29 29.56
N LEU A 737 -4.36 2.31 30.29
CA LEU A 737 -5.76 2.03 30.48
C LEU A 737 -6.21 2.53 31.83
N GLU A 738 -7.07 3.53 31.87
CA GLU A 738 -7.73 4.06 33.07
C GLU A 738 -9.00 3.26 33.37
N ASP A 739 -9.08 2.68 34.55
CA ASP A 739 -10.36 2.17 35.12
C ASP A 739 -10.95 3.26 36.02
N LYS A 740 -11.94 3.97 35.54
CA LYS A 740 -12.58 5.10 36.22
C LYS A 740 -13.34 4.68 37.48
N GLU A 741 -13.74 3.41 37.60
CA GLU A 741 -14.42 2.92 38.80
C GLU A 741 -13.47 2.70 39.97
N SER A 742 -12.25 2.20 39.68
CA SER A 742 -11.25 1.94 40.71
C SER A 742 -10.21 3.07 40.82
N ASN A 743 -10.23 4.04 39.91
CA ASN A 743 -9.20 5.07 39.72
C ASN A 743 -7.78 4.48 39.51
N ASN A 744 -7.69 3.28 38.92
CA ASN A 744 -6.43 2.65 38.61
C ASN A 744 -6.03 2.89 37.14
N PHE A 745 -4.71 2.99 36.94
CA PHE A 745 -4.12 3.06 35.61
C PHE A 745 -3.23 1.83 35.40
N TYR A 746 -3.39 1.20 34.28
CA TYR A 746 -2.62 0.03 33.85
C TYR A 746 -1.75 0.39 32.64
N ASN A 747 -0.44 0.21 32.77
CA ASN A 747 0.48 0.38 31.67
C ASN A 747 0.39 -0.83 30.73
N LEU A 748 -0.25 -0.68 29.59
CA LEU A 748 -0.44 -1.76 28.62
C LEU A 748 0.83 -2.05 27.79
N CYS A 749 1.85 -1.19 27.88
CA CYS A 749 3.15 -1.49 27.27
C CYS A 749 3.96 -2.50 28.12
N ASP A 750 3.77 -2.51 29.44
CA ASP A 750 4.46 -3.42 30.36
C ASP A 750 3.66 -4.71 30.62
N SER A 751 2.35 -4.56 30.78
CA SER A 751 1.40 -5.67 30.99
C SER A 751 0.29 -5.57 29.97
N ALA A 752 0.39 -6.36 28.90
CA ALA A 752 -0.49 -6.27 27.75
C ALA A 752 -1.95 -6.65 28.02
N SER A 753 -2.34 -6.96 29.26
CA SER A 753 -3.71 -7.35 29.59
C SER A 753 -4.20 -6.91 30.98
N VAL A 754 -5.51 -6.67 31.07
CA VAL A 754 -6.24 -6.34 32.30
C VAL A 754 -7.50 -7.19 32.38
N LYS A 755 -7.71 -7.84 33.53
CA LYS A 755 -8.89 -8.68 33.82
C LYS A 755 -9.85 -7.96 34.75
N ALA A 756 -11.12 -8.01 34.41
CA ALA A 756 -12.17 -7.48 35.26
C ALA A 756 -13.48 -8.25 35.04
N HIS A 757 -14.31 -8.26 36.09
CA HIS A 757 -15.66 -8.79 36.00
C HIS A 757 -16.62 -7.76 35.41
N PHE A 758 -17.50 -8.20 34.51
CA PHE A 758 -18.54 -7.41 33.89
C PHE A 758 -19.91 -8.08 34.03
N GLU A 759 -20.89 -7.29 34.37
CA GLU A 759 -22.30 -7.71 34.34
C GLU A 759 -22.79 -7.74 32.88
N SER A 760 -23.83 -8.54 32.65
CA SER A 760 -24.50 -8.59 31.33
C SER A 760 -25.01 -7.21 30.92
N GLY A 761 -24.78 -6.87 29.67
CA GLY A 761 -25.19 -5.59 29.06
C GLY A 761 -24.03 -4.78 28.53
N THR A 762 -24.24 -3.46 28.44
CA THR A 762 -23.28 -2.52 27.87
C THR A 762 -22.59 -1.72 28.99
N THR A 763 -21.29 -1.63 28.94
CA THR A 763 -20.46 -0.82 29.83
C THR A 763 -19.66 0.18 29.01
N ASN A 764 -20.06 1.47 29.01
CA ASN A 764 -19.49 2.52 28.15
C ASN A 764 -18.61 3.54 28.89
N ASN A 765 -18.70 3.62 30.21
CA ASN A 765 -18.09 4.72 30.96
C ASN A 765 -16.99 4.28 31.95
N ARG A 766 -16.65 3.02 31.99
CA ARG A 766 -15.69 2.48 32.93
C ARG A 766 -14.25 2.68 32.48
N TYR A 767 -13.91 2.29 31.25
CA TYR A 767 -12.56 2.33 30.75
C TYR A 767 -12.28 3.48 29.82
N ARG A 768 -11.08 4.04 29.95
CA ARG A 768 -10.53 5.03 29.02
C ARG A 768 -9.09 4.68 28.68
N ILE A 769 -8.74 4.75 27.39
CA ILE A 769 -7.40 4.48 26.94
C ILE A 769 -6.71 5.78 26.55
N HIS A 770 -5.45 5.91 26.93
CA HIS A 770 -4.61 7.06 26.68
C HIS A 770 -3.36 6.65 25.91
N PHE A 771 -3.08 7.35 24.84
CA PHE A 771 -1.85 7.26 24.06
C PHE A 771 -1.05 8.52 24.26
N VAL A 772 0.10 8.42 24.88
CA VAL A 772 0.88 9.59 25.32
C VAL A 772 2.32 9.44 24.88
N LYS A 773 2.87 10.48 24.27
CA LYS A 773 4.27 10.52 23.87
C LYS A 773 5.11 11.20 24.97
N ALA A 774 6.28 10.65 25.26
CA ALA A 774 7.23 11.26 26.19
C ALA A 774 7.58 12.68 25.76
N LYS A 775 7.72 13.58 26.72
CA LYS A 775 8.14 14.96 26.46
C LYS A 775 9.62 15.02 26.13
N ASP A 776 9.94 15.80 25.11
CA ASP A 776 11.33 16.13 24.79
C ASP A 776 11.84 17.14 25.85
N ILE A 777 12.70 16.69 26.72
CA ILE A 777 13.32 17.52 27.75
C ILE A 777 14.69 17.97 27.25
N TYR A 778 14.82 19.23 26.86
CA TYR A 778 16.02 19.79 26.18
C TYR A 778 17.32 19.69 26.95
N ASP A 779 17.26 19.54 28.29
CA ASP A 779 18.44 19.49 29.17
C ASP A 779 18.90 18.08 29.57
N ILE A 780 18.13 17.05 29.16
CA ILE A 780 18.48 15.66 29.41
C ILE A 780 19.16 15.08 28.17
N HIS A 781 20.40 14.61 28.32
CA HIS A 781 21.23 14.08 27.23
C HIS A 781 20.80 12.66 26.72
N SER A 782 19.58 12.24 26.96
CA SER A 782 19.04 10.96 26.50
C SER A 782 18.04 11.15 25.37
N ASP A 783 17.93 10.15 24.51
CA ASP A 783 16.94 10.09 23.43
C ASP A 783 15.49 9.96 23.95
N TYR A 784 15.31 9.94 25.27
CA TYR A 784 14.05 9.61 25.91
C TYR A 784 13.97 10.20 27.33
N SER A 785 12.95 11.00 27.60
CA SER A 785 12.82 11.71 28.89
C SER A 785 12.18 10.89 30.00
N GLY A 786 11.41 9.86 29.68
CA GLY A 786 10.63 9.07 30.64
C GLY A 786 9.53 9.85 31.38
N VAL A 787 9.23 11.06 30.97
CA VAL A 787 8.16 11.88 31.56
C VAL A 787 7.08 12.17 30.51
N TYR A 788 5.83 11.92 30.89
CA TYR A 788 4.65 12.05 30.05
C TYR A 788 3.71 13.07 30.67
N ILE A 789 3.27 14.02 29.87
CA ILE A 789 2.32 15.07 30.28
C ILE A 789 1.27 15.21 29.20
N TRP A 790 0.01 15.08 29.60
CA TRP A 790 -1.09 15.27 28.66
C TRP A 790 -2.34 15.89 29.30
N GLN A 791 -3.18 16.44 28.48
CA GLN A 791 -4.49 16.93 28.86
C GLN A 791 -5.52 15.87 28.47
N ASP A 792 -6.46 15.61 29.35
CA ASP A 792 -7.65 14.80 29.07
C ASP A 792 -8.88 15.44 29.73
N ASN A 793 -9.81 15.92 28.92
CA ASN A 793 -10.92 16.78 29.34
C ASN A 793 -10.41 18.01 30.13
N GLU A 794 -10.89 18.20 31.35
CA GLU A 794 -10.47 19.29 32.24
C GLU A 794 -9.37 18.83 33.23
N ARG A 795 -8.67 17.75 32.94
CA ARG A 795 -7.59 17.19 33.76
C ARG A 795 -6.23 17.39 33.09
N ILE A 796 -5.21 17.66 33.90
CA ILE A 796 -3.82 17.55 33.51
C ILE A 796 -3.23 16.32 34.21
N LEU A 797 -2.64 15.42 33.45
CA LEU A 797 -2.07 14.19 33.94
C LEU A 797 -0.56 14.16 33.69
N VAL A 798 0.18 13.69 34.69
CA VAL A 798 1.64 13.57 34.66
C VAL A 798 2.04 12.19 35.13
N TYR A 799 2.90 11.52 34.36
CA TYR A 799 3.45 10.22 34.65
C TYR A 799 4.96 10.19 34.41
N GLY A 800 5.71 9.58 35.33
CA GLY A 800 7.12 9.27 35.16
C GLY A 800 7.34 7.76 35.13
N ASP A 801 8.01 7.24 34.14
CA ASP A 801 8.26 5.80 33.98
C ASP A 801 9.50 5.30 34.76
N GLY A 802 10.17 6.21 35.48
CA GLY A 802 11.33 5.89 36.31
C GLY A 802 12.68 5.91 35.56
N VAL A 803 12.70 6.19 34.25
CA VAL A 803 13.94 6.38 33.48
C VAL A 803 14.73 7.57 34.05
N HIS A 804 14.05 8.67 34.35
CA HIS A 804 14.57 9.80 35.10
C HIS A 804 13.69 10.04 36.32
N LYS A 805 14.30 10.28 37.46
CA LYS A 805 13.57 10.44 38.72
C LYS A 805 12.80 11.76 38.75
N LEU A 806 11.54 11.73 38.33
CA LEU A 806 10.60 12.80 38.60
C LEU A 806 10.34 12.90 40.11
N GLN A 807 10.36 14.08 40.67
CA GLN A 807 10.26 14.30 42.13
C GLN A 807 9.07 15.20 42.49
N GLN A 808 8.82 16.20 41.68
CA GLN A 808 7.80 17.21 41.97
C GLN A 808 7.26 17.84 40.69
N VAL A 809 6.00 18.24 40.72
CA VAL A 809 5.28 18.90 39.61
C VAL A 809 4.62 20.16 40.15
N LYS A 810 4.79 21.27 39.44
CA LYS A 810 4.09 22.56 39.72
C LYS A 810 3.32 22.98 38.49
N ILE A 811 2.14 23.51 38.70
CA ILE A 811 1.28 24.05 37.64
C ILE A 811 1.06 25.52 37.85
N TRP A 812 1.19 26.30 36.80
CA TRP A 812 1.01 27.73 36.73
C TRP A 812 -0.05 28.06 35.69
N ASP A 813 -0.89 29.06 35.99
CA ASP A 813 -1.86 29.56 35.03
C ASP A 813 -1.21 30.51 34.00
N ARG A 814 -2.05 31.04 33.11
CA ARG A 814 -1.62 31.99 32.05
C ARG A 814 -0.98 33.27 32.61
N GLU A 815 -1.34 33.68 33.82
CA GLU A 815 -0.83 34.88 34.48
C GLU A 815 0.40 34.58 35.34
N HIS A 816 0.96 33.36 35.27
CA HIS A 816 2.01 32.84 36.10
C HIS A 816 1.67 32.82 37.62
N LEU A 817 0.36 32.65 37.90
CA LEU A 817 -0.08 32.40 39.26
C LEU A 817 -0.02 30.89 39.53
N HIS A 818 0.51 30.56 40.72
CA HIS A 818 0.59 29.17 41.15
C HIS A 818 -0.81 28.58 41.33
N VAL A 819 -1.05 27.46 40.64
CA VAL A 819 -2.35 26.73 40.67
C VAL A 819 -2.27 25.56 41.62
N ASP A 820 -1.30 24.65 41.44
CA ASP A 820 -1.10 23.45 42.25
C ASP A 820 0.36 22.99 42.27
N GLU A 821 0.74 22.25 43.29
CA GLU A 821 2.07 21.68 43.45
C GLU A 821 1.97 20.34 44.18
N ARG A 822 2.53 19.30 43.57
CA ARG A 822 2.50 17.94 44.15
C ARG A 822 3.86 17.26 44.06
N GLU A 823 4.22 16.54 45.14
CA GLU A 823 5.34 15.61 45.10
C GLU A 823 4.97 14.37 44.28
N TYR A 824 5.96 13.85 43.55
CA TYR A 824 5.79 12.65 42.75
C TYR A 824 6.52 11.49 43.45
N ASP A 825 5.79 10.46 43.81
CA ASP A 825 6.34 9.22 44.38
C ASP A 825 6.26 8.09 43.34
N SER A 826 5.04 7.83 42.82
CA SER A 826 4.80 6.80 41.81
C SER A 826 3.40 6.97 41.19
N GLY A 827 3.13 6.26 40.08
CA GLY A 827 1.83 6.30 39.43
C GLY A 827 1.56 7.57 38.62
N ILE A 828 0.32 8.00 38.59
CA ILE A 828 -0.11 9.17 37.81
C ILE A 828 -0.58 10.28 38.75
N LEU A 829 -0.02 11.46 38.61
CA LEU A 829 -0.57 12.68 39.21
C LEU A 829 -1.70 13.20 38.31
N ILE A 830 -2.85 13.45 38.94
CA ILE A 830 -4.04 13.99 38.27
C ILE A 830 -4.33 15.35 38.88
N PHE A 831 -4.29 16.40 38.08
CA PHE A 831 -4.66 17.76 38.49
C PHE A 831 -6.01 18.07 37.85
N GLU A 832 -7.04 18.22 38.66
CA GLU A 832 -8.42 18.52 38.21
C GLU A 832 -9.03 19.67 39.03
N ASP A 833 -8.60 19.85 40.25
CA ASP A 833 -9.04 20.96 41.11
C ASP A 833 -8.49 22.29 40.59
N ASN A 834 -9.37 23.28 40.37
CA ASN A 834 -9.02 24.60 39.83
C ASN A 834 -8.39 24.63 38.42
N ILE A 835 -8.55 23.55 37.63
CA ILE A 835 -8.16 23.51 36.24
C ILE A 835 -9.36 23.88 35.39
N GLU A 836 -9.31 25.06 34.78
CA GLU A 836 -10.32 25.54 33.84
C GLU A 836 -9.76 25.52 32.41
N LYS A 837 -10.63 25.73 31.43
CA LYS A 837 -10.19 25.87 30.04
C LYS A 837 -9.20 27.02 29.91
N GLY A 838 -8.02 26.74 29.41
CA GLY A 838 -7.00 27.75 29.30
C GLY A 838 -5.60 27.20 29.07
N ARG A 839 -4.63 28.09 29.07
CA ARG A 839 -3.22 27.73 28.94
C ARG A 839 -2.56 27.70 30.30
N TYR A 840 -1.81 26.66 30.51
CA TYR A 840 -1.03 26.43 31.72
C TYR A 840 0.45 26.19 31.37
N SER A 841 1.29 26.36 32.38
CA SER A 841 2.70 26.04 32.32
C SER A 841 3.03 25.04 33.44
N ILE A 842 3.79 24.02 33.13
CA ILE A 842 4.16 22.97 34.06
C ILE A 842 5.66 22.97 34.27
N ASP A 843 6.08 23.06 35.56
CA ASP A 843 7.45 22.89 35.93
C ASP A 843 7.64 21.51 36.56
N LEU A 844 8.71 20.82 36.19
CA LEU A 844 9.07 19.49 36.65
C LEU A 844 10.38 19.54 37.44
N LYS A 845 10.41 18.89 38.59
CA LYS A 845 11.66 18.62 39.28
C LYS A 845 12.13 17.22 38.97
N ILE A 846 13.22 17.12 38.18
CA ILE A 846 13.79 15.86 37.74
C ILE A 846 15.25 15.80 38.20
N GLU A 847 15.65 14.73 38.94
CA GLU A 847 17.03 14.54 39.42
C GLU A 847 17.60 15.77 40.16
N GLU A 848 16.80 16.33 41.06
CA GLU A 848 17.11 17.55 41.85
C GLU A 848 17.21 18.88 41.04
N GLN A 849 16.88 18.85 39.71
CA GLN A 849 16.87 20.06 38.90
C GLN A 849 15.44 20.42 38.48
N TRP A 850 15.14 21.71 38.54
CA TRP A 850 13.90 22.25 38.03
C TRP A 850 14.03 22.47 36.52
N ILE A 851 13.06 21.93 35.79
CA ILE A 851 12.87 22.15 34.35
C ILE A 851 11.56 22.93 34.20
N GLU A 852 11.67 24.14 33.73
CA GLU A 852 10.60 25.13 33.76
C GLU A 852 9.87 25.23 32.42
N HIS A 853 8.55 25.52 32.52
CA HIS A 853 7.70 26.05 31.45
C HIS A 853 7.33 25.09 30.30
N TYR A 854 6.82 23.90 30.60
CA TYR A 854 6.10 23.10 29.63
C TYR A 854 4.69 23.66 29.39
N PRO A 855 4.41 24.23 28.19
CA PRO A 855 3.07 24.71 27.92
C PRO A 855 2.11 23.54 27.69
N ILE A 856 0.92 23.65 28.27
CA ILE A 856 -0.21 22.77 28.01
C ILE A 856 -1.48 23.61 27.87
N GLU A 857 -2.38 23.21 27.00
CA GLU A 857 -3.66 23.89 26.79
C GLU A 857 -4.80 22.96 27.15
N VAL A 858 -5.61 23.33 28.11
CA VAL A 858 -6.86 22.66 28.49
C VAL A 858 -7.97 23.21 27.61
N LYS A 859 -8.59 22.40 26.79
CA LYS A 859 -9.57 22.77 25.75
C LYS A 859 -11.03 22.62 26.21
#